data_56b3c09426c6f74ca6116b7b468426a7
#
_entry.id   56b3c09426c6f74ca6116b7b468426a7
#
_cell.length_a   1.000
_cell.length_b   1.000
_cell.length_c   1.000
_cell.angle_alpha   90.00
_cell.angle_beta   90.00
_cell.angle_gamma   90.00
#
_symmetry.space_group_name_H-M   'P 1'
#
loop_
_entity.id
_entity.type
_entity.pdbx_description
1 polymer ?
#
loop_
_entity_poly.entity_id
_entity_poly.type
_entity_poly.pdbx_seq_one_letter_code
_entity_poly.pdbx_strand_id
1 'polypeptide(L)'
;MGDDESVEKKAKKSKHKMKRQRDTDEDRKAKKKHKKEKKKLKKETIDDSDGDSVAAKKAKKAAKKAKKEKARKQKELDEKIVSSSAIEFYPDDLKTLQLAKNQEEEKQKAAAVAAAETAAAAAEKKEQSAANNITLLLFYQYVEPCWDDDQFQVALKFVTDQGNKYGLTGRMRVAKEGLNCTLTGSHDGIRNWCAALRTFDGGRSKIDKVTGEKITEFAKTEFKLTDDLPPKQRFPKLHAFEVVEIVNYGLAGSRAPEIAKYGGTHLEPQDYNKKMCEKDTVIIDVRNHYEANIGRFNPPEGGAKMIDPMMRKSTEFPIWLDKPETKEMLRGKQVLMYCTGGVRCERASALLKQKIETEDDTKSLGIKGVYQLQGGIDKYFKQFPEGGLWKGKNYVFDKRFSHAPPKVEAVDRTKKVLGDDEVAKVEKVVDGIPACAADEILGACESCAKPWDMYRGKRRCPTCGVPSLICRECFENDKSGIKKLGRDVRCDLCVAEDVRNKQQLREREEREMKEYENNIKQKLGDKYEPYMQRKHAITRKPKPNPERITRLFLKNMCAKQMDEEKLLEFLHPAKVTHIQWLTDRNTGAFYGSAFIEVKTAEDAGSVLAVNGMTVLGRRITVKYQKPDEKSVWPVPGTEVSSS
;
A
#
# COMPACT_ATOMS: atom_id res chain seq x y z
N MET A 1 20.23 -53.17 58.67
CA MET A 1 19.41 -52.07 58.04
C MET A 1 20.19 -51.54 56.87
N GLY A 2 20.28 -52.32 55.76
CA GLY A 2 21.12 -51.93 54.61
C GLY A 2 20.67 -52.41 53.23
N ASP A 3 19.63 -53.26 53.16
CA ASP A 3 19.31 -53.95 51.90
C ASP A 3 18.01 -53.48 51.15
N ASP A 4 17.24 -52.57 51.73
CA ASP A 4 15.92 -52.16 51.15
C ASP A 4 16.01 -50.97 50.16
N GLU A 5 17.05 -50.15 50.22
CA GLU A 5 17.23 -49.00 49.30
C GLU A 5 17.69 -49.40 47.91
N SER A 6 18.35 -50.53 47.75
CA SER A 6 18.88 -50.98 46.46
C SER A 6 17.80 -51.59 45.53
N VAL A 7 16.76 -52.17 46.11
CA VAL A 7 15.65 -52.82 45.38
C VAL A 7 14.69 -51.77 44.82
N GLU A 8 14.44 -50.69 45.60
CA GLU A 8 13.55 -49.60 45.16
C GLU A 8 14.14 -48.75 43.99
N LYS A 9 15.47 -48.51 44.01
CA LYS A 9 16.19 -47.83 42.91
C LYS A 9 16.21 -48.64 41.63
N LYS A 10 16.29 -49.98 41.69
CA LYS A 10 16.19 -50.85 40.49
C LYS A 10 14.78 -50.90 39.94
N ALA A 11 13.72 -50.91 40.76
CA ALA A 11 12.33 -50.88 40.33
C ALA A 11 11.94 -49.53 39.68
N LYS A 12 12.43 -48.39 40.20
CA LYS A 12 12.23 -47.06 39.60
C LYS A 12 12.95 -46.91 38.24
N LYS A 13 14.16 -47.47 38.06
CA LYS A 13 14.88 -47.50 36.78
C LYS A 13 14.20 -48.37 35.72
N SER A 14 13.62 -49.49 36.12
CA SER A 14 12.88 -50.39 35.20
C SER A 14 11.57 -49.75 34.73
N LYS A 15 10.80 -49.09 35.61
CA LYS A 15 9.57 -48.35 35.25
C LYS A 15 9.87 -47.15 34.33
N HIS A 16 11.00 -46.46 34.50
CA HIS A 16 11.39 -45.34 33.62
C HIS A 16 11.84 -45.82 32.24
N LYS A 17 12.46 -47.00 32.11
CA LYS A 17 12.84 -47.60 30.85
C LYS A 17 11.63 -48.13 30.08
N MET A 18 10.63 -48.71 30.76
CA MET A 18 9.36 -49.11 30.14
C MET A 18 8.51 -47.91 29.68
N LYS A 19 8.52 -46.79 30.40
CA LYS A 19 7.81 -45.57 30.00
C LYS A 19 8.44 -44.96 28.76
N ARG A 20 9.77 -44.89 28.67
CA ARG A 20 10.48 -44.43 27.43
C ARG A 20 10.26 -45.32 26.23
N GLN A 21 10.08 -46.62 26.38
CA GLN A 21 9.76 -47.52 25.26
C GLN A 21 8.31 -47.38 24.78
N ARG A 22 7.35 -47.10 25.69
CA ARG A 22 5.95 -46.82 25.30
C ARG A 22 5.81 -45.51 24.55
N ASP A 23 6.50 -44.44 25.00
CA ASP A 23 6.49 -43.13 24.35
C ASP A 23 7.08 -43.19 22.92
N THR A 24 8.07 -44.08 22.66
CA THR A 24 8.64 -44.26 21.31
C THR A 24 7.74 -45.10 20.37
N ASP A 25 6.92 -45.99 20.90
CA ASP A 25 6.02 -46.80 20.12
C ASP A 25 4.71 -46.07 19.74
N GLU A 26 4.23 -45.17 20.58
CA GLU A 26 3.14 -44.25 20.28
C GLU A 26 3.54 -43.24 19.20
N ASP A 27 4.74 -42.66 19.29
CA ASP A 27 5.29 -41.77 18.29
C ASP A 27 5.49 -42.46 16.92
N ARG A 28 5.88 -43.73 16.92
CA ARG A 28 5.95 -44.56 15.67
C ARG A 28 4.60 -44.85 15.10
N LYS A 29 3.58 -45.10 15.91
CA LYS A 29 2.19 -45.31 15.47
C LYS A 29 1.57 -44.02 14.92
N ALA A 30 1.82 -42.86 15.57
CA ALA A 30 1.39 -41.55 15.08
C ALA A 30 2.03 -41.20 13.74
N LYS A 31 3.34 -41.41 13.56
CA LYS A 31 4.04 -41.19 12.29
C LYS A 31 3.54 -42.13 11.16
N LYS A 32 3.18 -43.36 11.48
CA LYS A 32 2.57 -44.29 10.49
C LYS A 32 1.15 -43.89 10.10
N LYS A 33 0.34 -43.36 11.03
CA LYS A 33 -1.02 -42.86 10.75
C LYS A 33 -0.97 -41.62 9.86
N HIS A 34 -0.07 -40.66 10.19
CA HIS A 34 0.13 -39.45 9.40
C HIS A 34 0.68 -39.71 7.98
N LYS A 35 1.49 -40.76 7.81
CA LYS A 35 1.97 -41.17 6.49
C LYS A 35 0.91 -41.87 5.65
N LYS A 36 -0.07 -42.53 6.28
CA LYS A 36 -1.24 -43.11 5.60
C LYS A 36 -2.26 -42.04 5.19
N GLU A 37 -2.50 -41.03 6.02
CA GLU A 37 -3.37 -39.91 5.69
C GLU A 37 -2.77 -39.05 4.56
N LYS A 38 -1.47 -38.77 4.60
CA LYS A 38 -0.78 -38.10 3.48
C LYS A 38 -0.83 -38.86 2.16
N LYS A 39 -0.87 -40.22 2.20
CA LYS A 39 -1.07 -41.04 0.99
C LYS A 39 -2.53 -41.04 0.51
N LYS A 40 -3.49 -40.86 1.40
CA LYS A 40 -4.93 -40.76 1.05
C LYS A 40 -5.24 -39.40 0.43
N LEU A 41 -4.74 -38.31 1.04
CA LEU A 41 -4.86 -36.96 0.45
C LEU A 41 -4.19 -36.85 -0.92
N LYS A 42 -3.06 -37.54 -1.16
CA LYS A 42 -2.41 -37.54 -2.49
C LYS A 42 -3.18 -38.32 -3.55
N LYS A 43 -4.14 -39.17 -3.17
CA LYS A 43 -4.98 -39.91 -4.13
C LYS A 43 -6.24 -39.14 -4.48
N GLU A 44 -6.76 -38.30 -3.59
CA GLU A 44 -7.97 -37.47 -3.82
C GLU A 44 -7.69 -36.18 -4.61
N THR A 45 -6.40 -35.76 -4.75
CA THR A 45 -5.99 -34.57 -5.52
C THR A 45 -5.59 -34.88 -6.97
N ILE A 46 -5.80 -36.09 -7.49
CA ILE A 46 -5.40 -36.48 -8.85
C ILE A 46 -6.59 -36.48 -9.85
N ASP A 47 -7.81 -36.29 -9.40
CA ASP A 47 -8.99 -36.39 -10.28
C ASP A 47 -9.45 -35.03 -10.91
N ASP A 48 -8.87 -33.89 -10.53
CA ASP A 48 -9.28 -32.58 -11.09
C ASP A 48 -8.26 -31.90 -12.04
N SER A 49 -7.20 -32.62 -12.50
CA SER A 49 -6.17 -32.04 -13.38
C SER A 49 -6.11 -32.58 -14.81
N ASP A 50 -7.15 -33.31 -15.27
CA ASP A 50 -7.14 -33.95 -16.60
C ASP A 50 -7.47 -33.01 -17.80
N GLY A 51 -7.76 -31.73 -17.58
CA GLY A 51 -8.03 -30.78 -18.66
C GLY A 51 -6.79 -30.40 -19.47
N ASP A 52 -5.67 -30.14 -18.82
CA ASP A 52 -4.45 -29.63 -19.47
C ASP A 52 -3.60 -30.73 -20.14
N SER A 53 -3.65 -31.96 -19.64
CA SER A 53 -2.90 -33.06 -20.23
C SER A 53 -3.46 -33.52 -21.60
N VAL A 54 -4.76 -33.33 -21.80
CA VAL A 54 -5.46 -33.68 -23.06
C VAL A 54 -5.16 -32.63 -24.14
N ALA A 55 -5.07 -31.36 -23.79
CA ALA A 55 -4.69 -30.29 -24.72
C ALA A 55 -3.25 -30.44 -25.20
N ALA A 56 -2.31 -30.73 -24.30
CA ALA A 56 -0.90 -30.98 -24.63
C ALA A 56 -0.71 -32.24 -25.51
N LYS A 57 -1.46 -33.29 -25.25
CA LYS A 57 -1.46 -34.52 -26.09
C LYS A 57 -2.08 -34.26 -27.47
N LYS A 58 -3.15 -33.46 -27.58
CA LYS A 58 -3.74 -33.01 -28.87
C LYS A 58 -2.77 -32.13 -29.66
N ALA A 59 -2.08 -31.20 -29.02
CA ALA A 59 -1.09 -30.34 -29.67
C ALA A 59 0.11 -31.15 -30.19
N LYS A 60 0.65 -32.11 -29.42
CA LYS A 60 1.71 -33.02 -29.88
C LYS A 60 1.27 -33.90 -31.05
N LYS A 61 0.00 -34.37 -31.07
CA LYS A 61 -0.54 -35.17 -32.17
C LYS A 61 -0.75 -34.34 -33.43
N ALA A 62 -1.19 -33.07 -33.30
CA ALA A 62 -1.32 -32.12 -34.41
C ALA A 62 0.04 -31.75 -35.02
N ALA A 63 1.05 -31.46 -34.17
CA ALA A 63 2.41 -31.17 -34.61
C ALA A 63 3.05 -32.36 -35.35
N LYS A 64 2.81 -33.60 -34.88
CA LYS A 64 3.26 -34.83 -35.55
C LYS A 64 2.58 -35.06 -36.89
N LYS A 65 1.30 -34.68 -37.03
CA LYS A 65 0.54 -34.76 -38.29
C LYS A 65 1.02 -33.73 -39.31
N ALA A 66 1.26 -32.47 -38.87
CA ALA A 66 1.80 -31.41 -39.70
C ALA A 66 3.22 -31.71 -40.21
N LYS A 67 4.08 -32.35 -39.36
CA LYS A 67 5.42 -32.77 -39.75
C LYS A 67 5.39 -33.89 -40.80
N LYS A 68 4.42 -34.79 -40.69
CA LYS A 68 4.23 -35.88 -41.67
C LYS A 68 3.70 -35.39 -43.03
N GLU A 69 2.85 -34.36 -43.00
CA GLU A 69 2.30 -33.74 -44.21
C GLU A 69 3.31 -32.86 -44.92
N LYS A 70 4.16 -32.12 -44.17
CA LYS A 70 5.33 -31.41 -44.76
C LYS A 70 6.31 -32.36 -45.42
N ALA A 71 6.64 -33.50 -44.78
CA ALA A 71 7.52 -34.50 -45.33
C ALA A 71 6.96 -35.16 -46.62
N ARG A 72 5.61 -35.33 -46.69
CA ARG A 72 4.96 -35.87 -47.89
C ARG A 72 5.01 -34.83 -49.07
N LYS A 73 4.74 -33.55 -48.80
CA LYS A 73 4.83 -32.49 -49.82
C LYS A 73 6.25 -32.29 -50.29
N GLN A 74 7.25 -32.43 -49.40
CA GLN A 74 8.66 -32.35 -49.81
C GLN A 74 9.04 -33.51 -50.71
N LYS A 75 8.58 -34.73 -50.39
CA LYS A 75 8.85 -35.93 -51.24
C LYS A 75 8.19 -35.83 -52.62
N GLU A 76 6.97 -35.30 -52.71
CA GLU A 76 6.27 -35.01 -53.99
C GLU A 76 6.95 -33.92 -54.81
N LEU A 77 7.60 -32.94 -54.14
CA LEU A 77 8.39 -31.90 -54.79
C LEU A 77 9.72 -32.45 -55.33
N ASP A 78 10.37 -33.29 -54.54
CA ASP A 78 11.65 -33.94 -54.89
C ASP A 78 11.45 -34.93 -56.07
N GLU A 79 10.34 -35.67 -56.12
CA GLU A 79 9.95 -36.55 -57.23
C GLU A 79 9.66 -35.77 -58.53
N LYS A 80 9.09 -34.55 -58.44
CA LYS A 80 8.86 -33.66 -59.60
C LYS A 80 10.15 -33.05 -60.12
N ILE A 81 11.15 -32.79 -59.28
CA ILE A 81 12.46 -32.25 -59.66
C ILE A 81 13.26 -33.28 -60.42
N VAL A 82 13.19 -34.56 -60.01
CA VAL A 82 13.90 -35.67 -60.64
C VAL A 82 13.37 -36.01 -62.05
N SER A 83 12.11 -35.65 -62.35
CA SER A 83 11.48 -35.91 -63.64
C SER A 83 11.69 -34.80 -64.70
N SER A 84 12.33 -33.67 -64.35
CA SER A 84 12.39 -32.51 -65.27
C SER A 84 13.81 -32.04 -65.67
N SER A 85 14.89 -32.73 -65.30
CA SER A 85 16.24 -32.30 -65.68
C SER A 85 17.16 -33.49 -66.09
N ALA A 86 17.20 -33.77 -67.37
CA ALA A 86 18.30 -34.55 -67.97
C ALA A 86 19.53 -33.65 -68.13
N ILE A 87 20.40 -33.65 -67.09
CA ILE A 87 21.78 -33.14 -67.17
C ILE A 87 22.66 -34.28 -66.68
N GLU A 88 23.55 -34.76 -67.57
CA GLU A 88 24.55 -35.78 -67.24
C GLU A 88 25.56 -35.20 -66.24
N PHE A 89 25.50 -35.70 -65.00
CA PHE A 89 26.55 -35.47 -63.98
C PHE A 89 27.48 -36.65 -63.88
N TYR A 90 28.78 -36.39 -63.75
CA TYR A 90 29.82 -37.43 -63.49
C TYR A 90 29.64 -38.05 -62.10
N PRO A 91 29.89 -39.35 -61.90
CA PRO A 91 29.58 -40.09 -60.67
C PRO A 91 30.25 -39.57 -59.37
N ASP A 92 31.38 -38.89 -59.47
CA ASP A 92 32.13 -38.37 -58.34
C ASP A 92 31.59 -37.05 -57.79
N ASP A 93 30.94 -36.25 -58.64
CA ASP A 93 30.30 -35.00 -58.22
C ASP A 93 29.01 -35.24 -57.38
N LEU A 94 28.29 -36.32 -57.69
CA LEU A 94 27.12 -36.75 -56.94
C LEU A 94 27.44 -37.21 -55.52
N LYS A 95 28.58 -37.90 -55.32
CA LYS A 95 29.04 -38.31 -53.99
C LYS A 95 29.46 -37.12 -53.13
N THR A 96 30.14 -36.14 -53.71
CA THR A 96 30.58 -34.92 -53.02
C THR A 96 29.39 -34.03 -52.61
N LEU A 97 28.35 -33.89 -53.46
CA LEU A 97 27.12 -33.20 -53.17
C LEU A 97 26.27 -33.90 -52.10
N GLN A 98 26.30 -35.25 -52.07
CA GLN A 98 25.56 -36.03 -51.08
C GLN A 98 26.25 -36.00 -49.72
N LEU A 99 27.58 -35.98 -49.67
CA LEU A 99 28.36 -35.75 -48.45
C LEU A 99 28.17 -34.35 -47.89
N ALA A 100 28.16 -33.30 -48.73
CA ALA A 100 27.90 -31.93 -48.32
C ALA A 100 26.47 -31.76 -47.78
N LYS A 101 25.44 -32.35 -48.42
CA LYS A 101 24.06 -32.37 -47.91
C LYS A 101 23.93 -33.08 -46.56
N ASN A 102 24.58 -34.21 -46.39
CA ASN A 102 24.55 -34.96 -45.12
C ASN A 102 25.24 -34.15 -43.98
N GLN A 103 26.35 -33.48 -44.29
CA GLN A 103 27.02 -32.61 -43.30
C GLN A 103 26.20 -31.37 -42.95
N GLU A 104 25.46 -30.78 -43.90
CA GLU A 104 24.56 -29.68 -43.65
C GLU A 104 23.34 -30.12 -42.82
N GLU A 105 22.78 -31.31 -43.10
CA GLU A 105 21.69 -31.89 -42.30
C GLU A 105 22.13 -32.25 -40.87
N GLU A 106 23.33 -32.76 -40.69
CA GLU A 106 23.90 -32.99 -39.35
C GLU A 106 24.14 -31.69 -38.60
N LYS A 107 24.68 -30.65 -39.26
CA LYS A 107 24.84 -29.32 -38.68
C LYS A 107 23.48 -28.70 -38.29
N GLN A 108 22.48 -28.83 -39.14
CA GLN A 108 21.13 -28.35 -38.82
C GLN A 108 20.44 -29.14 -37.69
N LYS A 109 20.67 -30.46 -37.61
CA LYS A 109 20.23 -31.27 -36.49
C LYS A 109 20.95 -30.93 -35.20
N ALA A 110 22.24 -30.73 -35.23
CA ALA A 110 23.03 -30.33 -34.06
C ALA A 110 22.62 -28.92 -33.57
N ALA A 111 22.42 -27.98 -34.48
CA ALA A 111 21.91 -26.63 -34.14
C ALA A 111 20.49 -26.66 -33.57
N ALA A 112 19.62 -27.54 -34.07
CA ALA A 112 18.24 -27.70 -33.55
C ALA A 112 18.24 -28.36 -32.17
N VAL A 113 19.14 -29.31 -31.89
CA VAL A 113 19.31 -29.90 -30.55
C VAL A 113 19.85 -28.87 -29.56
N ALA A 114 20.89 -28.12 -29.92
CA ALA A 114 21.43 -27.06 -29.07
C ALA A 114 20.43 -25.94 -28.79
N ALA A 115 19.60 -25.57 -29.77
CA ALA A 115 18.50 -24.61 -29.58
C ALA A 115 17.37 -25.16 -28.67
N ALA A 116 17.09 -26.46 -28.75
CA ALA A 116 16.12 -27.11 -27.87
C ALA A 116 16.63 -27.24 -26.42
N GLU A 117 17.91 -27.54 -26.23
CA GLU A 117 18.56 -27.60 -24.92
C GLU A 117 18.65 -26.20 -24.26
N THR A 118 19.00 -25.17 -25.04
CA THR A 118 18.99 -23.79 -24.55
C THR A 118 17.58 -23.29 -24.21
N ALA A 119 16.58 -23.69 -24.99
CA ALA A 119 15.16 -23.37 -24.69
C ALA A 119 14.66 -24.14 -23.45
N ALA A 120 15.07 -25.40 -23.26
CA ALA A 120 14.72 -26.18 -22.07
C ALA A 120 15.40 -25.62 -20.81
N ALA A 121 16.69 -25.27 -20.87
CA ALA A 121 17.42 -24.64 -19.77
C ALA A 121 16.88 -23.23 -19.44
N ALA A 122 16.41 -22.48 -20.44
CA ALA A 122 15.72 -21.20 -20.23
C ALA A 122 14.32 -21.38 -19.61
N ALA A 123 13.61 -22.46 -19.97
CA ALA A 123 12.32 -22.81 -19.39
C ALA A 123 12.47 -23.25 -17.92
N GLU A 124 13.46 -24.09 -17.60
CA GLU A 124 13.76 -24.49 -16.21
C GLU A 124 14.22 -23.31 -15.34
N LYS A 125 15.06 -22.40 -15.88
CA LYS A 125 15.41 -21.14 -15.17
C LYS A 125 14.20 -20.25 -14.98
N LYS A 126 13.26 -20.22 -15.90
CA LYS A 126 12.02 -19.45 -15.80
C LYS A 126 11.07 -20.08 -14.78
N GLU A 127 10.96 -21.39 -14.72
CA GLU A 127 10.19 -22.12 -13.71
C GLU A 127 10.78 -21.98 -12.30
N GLN A 128 12.10 -22.09 -12.15
CA GLN A 128 12.80 -21.85 -10.86
C GLN A 128 12.73 -20.38 -10.43
N SER A 129 12.75 -19.41 -11.35
CA SER A 129 12.56 -18.01 -11.04
C SER A 129 11.09 -17.69 -10.70
N ALA A 130 10.14 -18.33 -11.36
CA ALA A 130 8.71 -18.18 -11.07
C ALA A 130 8.34 -18.73 -9.70
N ALA A 131 8.95 -19.84 -9.25
CA ALA A 131 8.73 -20.42 -7.93
C ALA A 131 9.17 -19.51 -6.78
N ASN A 132 10.05 -18.54 -7.03
CA ASN A 132 10.55 -17.57 -6.05
C ASN A 132 9.89 -16.18 -6.16
N ASN A 133 9.07 -15.94 -7.19
CA ASN A 133 8.40 -14.66 -7.39
C ASN A 133 7.34 -14.44 -6.29
N ILE A 134 7.05 -13.15 -6.05
CA ILE A 134 6.09 -12.75 -5.03
C ILE A 134 4.88 -12.09 -5.67
N THR A 135 3.76 -12.14 -4.95
CA THR A 135 2.55 -11.36 -5.25
C THR A 135 2.48 -10.15 -4.33
N LEU A 136 2.19 -9.00 -4.91
CA LEU A 136 1.81 -7.77 -4.22
C LEU A 136 0.28 -7.68 -4.19
N LEU A 137 -0.26 -7.43 -3.00
CA LEU A 137 -1.68 -7.13 -2.78
C LEU A 137 -1.83 -5.68 -2.34
N LEU A 138 -2.71 -4.97 -3.02
CA LEU A 138 -3.22 -3.67 -2.60
C LEU A 138 -4.74 -3.76 -2.47
N PHE A 139 -5.29 -3.37 -1.34
CA PHE A 139 -6.73 -3.23 -1.16
C PHE A 139 -7.06 -2.26 -0.04
N TYR A 140 -8.29 -1.79 -0.05
CA TYR A 140 -8.91 -1.07 1.05
C TYR A 140 -10.37 -1.50 1.18
N GLN A 141 -10.92 -1.31 2.36
CA GLN A 141 -12.34 -1.42 2.62
C GLN A 141 -12.72 -0.48 3.74
N TYR A 142 -13.63 0.44 3.47
CA TYR A 142 -14.32 1.20 4.51
C TYR A 142 -15.45 0.35 5.09
N VAL A 143 -15.67 0.54 6.38
CA VAL A 143 -16.68 -0.17 7.17
C VAL A 143 -17.64 0.85 7.76
N GLU A 144 -18.92 0.73 7.45
CA GLU A 144 -19.98 1.62 7.94
C GLU A 144 -21.20 0.83 8.45
N PRO A 145 -21.66 1.15 9.67
CA PRO A 145 -21.08 2.04 10.66
C PRO A 145 -19.69 1.57 11.12
N CYS A 146 -18.86 2.48 11.64
CA CYS A 146 -17.52 2.12 12.13
C CYS A 146 -17.58 1.02 13.20
N TRP A 147 -16.52 0.23 13.29
CA TRP A 147 -16.36 -0.76 14.35
C TRP A 147 -16.36 -0.08 15.73
N ASP A 148 -17.00 -0.71 16.69
CA ASP A 148 -16.76 -0.42 18.10
C ASP A 148 -15.36 -0.90 18.52
N ASP A 149 -15.03 -0.74 19.79
CA ASP A 149 -13.71 -1.09 20.30
C ASP A 149 -13.41 -2.58 20.24
N ASP A 150 -14.38 -3.42 20.58
CA ASP A 150 -14.20 -4.86 20.62
C ASP A 150 -14.12 -5.44 19.21
N GLN A 151 -14.98 -5.02 18.31
CA GLN A 151 -14.95 -5.36 16.89
C GLN A 151 -13.61 -4.94 16.25
N PHE A 152 -13.12 -3.74 16.56
CA PHE A 152 -11.82 -3.26 16.09
C PHE A 152 -10.68 -4.15 16.58
N GLN A 153 -10.66 -4.55 17.86
CA GLN A 153 -9.61 -5.43 18.39
C GLN A 153 -9.68 -6.83 17.76
N VAL A 154 -10.88 -7.36 17.54
CA VAL A 154 -11.09 -8.64 16.83
C VAL A 154 -10.55 -8.55 15.40
N ALA A 155 -10.88 -7.47 14.67
CA ALA A 155 -10.38 -7.26 13.31
C ALA A 155 -8.86 -7.10 13.26
N LEU A 156 -8.26 -6.28 14.14
CA LEU A 156 -6.82 -6.07 14.24
C LEU A 156 -6.08 -7.39 14.52
N LYS A 157 -6.57 -8.16 15.49
CA LYS A 157 -6.02 -9.48 15.82
C LYS A 157 -6.12 -10.42 14.63
N PHE A 158 -7.30 -10.52 14.00
CA PHE A 158 -7.54 -11.41 12.88
C PHE A 158 -6.58 -11.12 11.71
N VAL A 159 -6.50 -9.87 11.23
CA VAL A 159 -5.65 -9.54 10.08
C VAL A 159 -4.17 -9.78 10.36
N THR A 160 -3.74 -9.56 11.61
CA THR A 160 -2.36 -9.78 12.04
C THR A 160 -2.02 -11.26 12.14
N ASP A 161 -2.87 -12.06 12.79
CA ASP A 161 -2.66 -13.51 12.97
C ASP A 161 -2.68 -14.23 11.63
N GLN A 162 -3.67 -13.92 10.77
CA GLN A 162 -3.73 -14.51 9.43
C GLN A 162 -2.56 -14.05 8.54
N GLY A 163 -2.13 -12.78 8.65
CA GLY A 163 -0.96 -12.27 7.96
C GLY A 163 0.32 -13.04 8.34
N ASN A 164 0.53 -13.29 9.62
CA ASN A 164 1.65 -14.11 10.12
C ASN A 164 1.53 -15.57 9.68
N LYS A 165 0.33 -16.16 9.79
CA LYS A 165 0.04 -17.55 9.40
C LYS A 165 0.41 -17.85 7.96
N TYR A 166 0.09 -16.93 7.05
CA TYR A 166 0.38 -17.08 5.61
C TYR A 166 1.73 -16.46 5.20
N GLY A 167 2.57 -16.05 6.16
CA GLY A 167 3.91 -15.53 5.92
C GLY A 167 3.92 -14.23 5.12
N LEU A 168 2.91 -13.36 5.30
CA LEU A 168 2.83 -12.09 4.61
C LEU A 168 3.76 -11.06 5.23
N THR A 169 4.15 -10.10 4.40
CA THR A 169 4.93 -8.92 4.83
C THR A 169 4.31 -7.67 4.23
N GLY A 170 4.53 -6.51 4.83
CA GLY A 170 3.98 -5.26 4.33
C GLY A 170 3.33 -4.41 5.42
N ARG A 171 2.36 -3.61 5.00
CA ARG A 171 1.71 -2.63 5.88
C ARG A 171 0.20 -2.80 5.85
N MET A 172 -0.39 -2.92 7.02
CA MET A 172 -1.82 -2.88 7.26
C MET A 172 -2.13 -1.63 8.08
N ARG A 173 -2.91 -0.71 7.55
CA ARG A 173 -3.53 0.37 8.32
C ARG A 173 -4.90 -0.11 8.76
N VAL A 174 -5.10 -0.22 10.06
CA VAL A 174 -6.32 -0.71 10.69
C VAL A 174 -6.92 0.42 11.50
N ALA A 175 -8.13 0.83 11.17
CA ALA A 175 -8.89 1.86 11.87
C ALA A 175 -10.29 1.33 12.19
N LYS A 176 -11.02 2.01 13.08
CA LYS A 176 -12.44 1.68 13.30
C LYS A 176 -13.29 1.83 12.03
N GLU A 177 -12.87 2.66 11.10
CA GLU A 177 -13.51 2.86 9.79
C GLU A 177 -13.08 1.85 8.71
N GLY A 178 -12.22 0.86 9.02
CA GLY A 178 -11.85 -0.20 8.08
C GLY A 178 -10.36 -0.46 7.91
N LEU A 179 -9.99 -0.95 6.73
CA LEU A 179 -8.65 -1.43 6.38
C LEU A 179 -8.09 -0.74 5.13
N ASN A 180 -6.77 -0.48 5.14
CA ASN A 180 -6.01 -0.08 3.95
C ASN A 180 -4.64 -0.78 4.00
N CYS A 181 -4.43 -1.74 3.10
CA CYS A 181 -3.31 -2.67 3.16
C CYS A 181 -2.51 -2.70 1.88
N THR A 182 -1.18 -2.79 2.03
CA THR A 182 -0.24 -3.08 0.96
C THR A 182 0.67 -4.22 1.45
N LEU A 183 0.50 -5.41 0.90
CA LEU A 183 1.12 -6.64 1.38
C LEU A 183 1.89 -7.34 0.27
N THR A 184 2.92 -8.09 0.65
CA THR A 184 3.67 -8.98 -0.22
C THR A 184 3.79 -10.36 0.41
N GLY A 185 3.76 -11.40 -0.42
CA GLY A 185 3.88 -12.79 0.02
C GLY A 185 4.04 -13.74 -1.15
N SER A 186 4.02 -15.04 -0.89
CA SER A 186 3.89 -16.03 -1.95
C SER A 186 2.51 -15.92 -2.61
N HIS A 187 2.41 -16.40 -3.85
CA HIS A 187 1.14 -16.44 -4.58
C HIS A 187 0.00 -17.04 -3.75
N ASP A 188 0.22 -18.23 -3.19
CA ASP A 188 -0.79 -18.93 -2.39
C ASP A 188 -1.05 -18.24 -1.04
N GLY A 189 0.02 -17.73 -0.39
CA GLY A 189 -0.12 -17.02 0.88
C GLY A 189 -1.03 -15.80 0.78
N ILE A 190 -0.87 -14.99 -0.28
CA ILE A 190 -1.73 -13.83 -0.53
C ILE A 190 -3.18 -14.25 -0.81
N ARG A 191 -3.40 -15.25 -1.66
CA ARG A 191 -4.76 -15.70 -2.02
C ARG A 191 -5.50 -16.35 -0.86
N ASN A 192 -4.80 -17.16 -0.07
CA ASN A 192 -5.38 -17.77 1.12
C ASN A 192 -5.74 -16.71 2.18
N TRP A 193 -4.92 -15.67 2.33
CA TRP A 193 -5.24 -14.55 3.20
C TRP A 193 -6.46 -13.76 2.70
N CYS A 194 -6.55 -13.49 1.39
CA CYS A 194 -7.71 -12.83 0.79
C CYS A 194 -9.00 -13.66 1.00
N ALA A 195 -8.91 -14.97 0.83
CA ALA A 195 -10.03 -15.88 1.07
C ALA A 195 -10.46 -15.86 2.55
N ALA A 196 -9.50 -15.93 3.47
CA ALA A 196 -9.77 -15.83 4.90
C ALA A 196 -10.44 -14.49 5.27
N LEU A 197 -9.98 -13.37 4.69
CA LEU A 197 -10.59 -12.06 4.95
C LEU A 197 -12.03 -11.98 4.42
N ARG A 198 -12.32 -12.55 3.25
CA ARG A 198 -13.70 -12.58 2.70
C ARG A 198 -14.68 -13.32 3.59
N THR A 199 -14.21 -14.30 4.36
CA THR A 199 -15.05 -15.05 5.30
C THR A 199 -15.00 -14.50 6.73
N PHE A 200 -14.24 -13.44 6.97
CA PHE A 200 -14.14 -12.81 8.28
C PHE A 200 -15.50 -12.31 8.74
N ASP A 201 -15.94 -12.86 9.86
CA ASP A 201 -17.15 -12.44 10.55
C ASP A 201 -16.76 -11.73 11.86
N GLY A 202 -16.75 -10.43 11.83
CA GLY A 202 -16.56 -9.59 13.03
C GLY A 202 -17.82 -9.41 13.88
N GLY A 203 -18.79 -10.33 13.80
CA GLY A 203 -20.09 -10.20 14.48
C GLY A 203 -21.09 -9.29 13.74
N ARG A 204 -20.82 -8.93 12.48
CA ARG A 204 -21.61 -7.96 11.69
C ARG A 204 -22.10 -8.51 10.34
N SER A 205 -21.99 -9.81 10.11
CA SER A 205 -22.51 -10.43 8.90
C SER A 205 -24.02 -10.25 8.79
N LYS A 206 -24.48 -10.06 7.56
CA LYS A 206 -25.90 -9.97 7.21
C LYS A 206 -26.30 -11.22 6.44
N ILE A 207 -27.56 -11.62 6.56
CA ILE A 207 -28.11 -12.65 5.68
C ILE A 207 -28.68 -11.95 4.45
N ASP A 208 -28.24 -12.36 3.27
CA ASP A 208 -28.84 -11.91 2.02
C ASP A 208 -30.30 -12.38 1.97
N LYS A 209 -31.20 -11.44 1.78
CA LYS A 209 -32.65 -11.74 1.80
C LYS A 209 -33.13 -12.53 0.58
N VAL A 210 -32.35 -12.53 -0.50
CA VAL A 210 -32.69 -13.19 -1.77
C VAL A 210 -32.03 -14.57 -1.85
N THR A 211 -30.74 -14.68 -1.51
CA THR A 211 -29.98 -15.93 -1.62
C THR A 211 -29.96 -16.75 -0.33
N GLY A 212 -30.26 -16.12 0.82
CA GLY A 212 -30.11 -16.74 2.15
C GLY A 212 -28.65 -16.90 2.60
N GLU A 213 -27.69 -16.42 1.83
CA GLU A 213 -26.27 -16.54 2.13
C GLU A 213 -25.79 -15.49 3.15
N LYS A 214 -24.78 -15.87 3.92
CA LYS A 214 -24.13 -14.99 4.87
C LYS A 214 -23.18 -14.04 4.14
N ILE A 215 -23.52 -12.75 4.10
CA ILE A 215 -22.65 -11.71 3.55
C ILE A 215 -21.80 -11.11 4.68
N THR A 216 -20.48 -11.26 4.58
CA THR A 216 -19.51 -10.62 5.46
C THR A 216 -19.13 -9.23 4.95
N GLU A 217 -18.52 -8.42 5.81
CA GLU A 217 -18.07 -7.05 5.43
C GLU A 217 -17.09 -7.03 4.26
N PHE A 218 -16.26 -8.07 4.12
CA PHE A 218 -15.22 -8.17 3.10
C PHE A 218 -15.58 -9.08 1.93
N ALA A 219 -16.80 -9.61 1.87
CA ALA A 219 -17.22 -10.55 0.82
C ALA A 219 -17.01 -9.99 -0.59
N LYS A 220 -17.29 -8.69 -0.79
CA LYS A 220 -17.19 -7.98 -2.08
C LYS A 220 -15.94 -7.12 -2.22
N THR A 221 -14.96 -7.26 -1.31
CA THR A 221 -13.73 -6.45 -1.35
C THR A 221 -12.94 -6.71 -2.64
N GLU A 222 -12.57 -5.63 -3.33
CA GLU A 222 -11.71 -5.69 -4.53
C GLU A 222 -10.25 -5.83 -4.10
N PHE A 223 -9.66 -6.99 -4.37
CA PHE A 223 -8.24 -7.25 -4.16
C PHE A 223 -7.46 -6.98 -5.44
N LYS A 224 -6.55 -6.01 -5.40
CA LYS A 224 -5.66 -5.66 -6.52
C LYS A 224 -4.37 -6.45 -6.37
N LEU A 225 -4.21 -7.46 -7.23
CA LEU A 225 -3.05 -8.35 -7.24
C LEU A 225 -2.11 -7.95 -8.36
N THR A 226 -0.80 -7.99 -8.06
CA THR A 226 0.28 -7.92 -9.04
C THR A 226 1.19 -9.12 -8.77
N ASP A 227 1.12 -10.10 -9.64
CA ASP A 227 1.90 -11.33 -9.55
C ASP A 227 3.29 -11.16 -10.20
N ASP A 228 4.12 -12.17 -10.03
CA ASP A 228 5.43 -12.31 -10.69
C ASP A 228 6.44 -11.19 -10.41
N LEU A 229 6.32 -10.54 -9.26
CA LEU A 229 7.30 -9.55 -8.83
C LEU A 229 8.57 -10.20 -8.29
N PRO A 230 9.76 -9.64 -8.60
CA PRO A 230 11.02 -10.17 -8.09
C PRO A 230 11.06 -10.20 -6.55
N PRO A 231 11.72 -11.19 -5.92
CA PRO A 231 11.80 -11.31 -4.45
C PRO A 231 12.36 -10.07 -3.74
N LYS A 232 13.22 -9.30 -4.39
CA LYS A 232 13.75 -8.01 -3.89
C LYS A 232 12.65 -6.96 -3.61
N GLN A 233 11.47 -7.13 -4.19
CA GLN A 233 10.31 -6.25 -4.00
C GLN A 233 9.54 -6.58 -2.71
N ARG A 234 9.82 -7.72 -2.05
CA ARG A 234 9.17 -8.11 -0.80
C ARG A 234 9.46 -7.11 0.31
N PHE A 235 8.45 -6.75 1.09
CA PHE A 235 8.64 -5.96 2.31
C PHE A 235 9.42 -6.77 3.35
N PRO A 236 10.23 -6.12 4.23
CA PRO A 236 11.06 -6.85 5.19
C PRO A 236 10.26 -7.48 6.33
N LYS A 237 9.15 -6.87 6.75
CA LYS A 237 8.34 -7.27 7.91
C LYS A 237 6.86 -6.99 7.66
N LEU A 238 6.00 -7.69 8.38
CA LEU A 238 4.60 -7.34 8.52
C LEU A 238 4.46 -6.27 9.61
N HIS A 239 3.70 -5.21 9.31
CA HIS A 239 3.35 -4.18 10.28
C HIS A 239 1.86 -3.88 10.19
N ALA A 240 1.15 -4.13 11.28
CA ALA A 240 -0.20 -3.62 11.49
C ALA A 240 -0.10 -2.31 12.29
N PHE A 241 -0.60 -1.23 11.70
CA PHE A 241 -0.64 0.09 12.31
C PHE A 241 -2.07 0.39 12.74
N GLU A 242 -2.29 0.55 14.02
CA GLU A 242 -3.51 1.16 14.53
C GLU A 242 -3.49 2.64 14.15
N VAL A 243 -4.49 3.05 13.39
CA VAL A 243 -4.62 4.44 12.92
C VAL A 243 -6.03 4.95 13.18
N VAL A 244 -6.18 6.26 13.22
CA VAL A 244 -7.50 6.91 13.40
C VAL A 244 -8.32 6.82 12.11
N GLU A 245 -7.67 7.09 10.99
CA GLU A 245 -8.24 7.07 9.65
C GLU A 245 -7.39 6.19 8.75
N ILE A 246 -8.02 5.38 7.91
CA ILE A 246 -7.27 4.56 6.94
C ILE A 246 -6.59 5.43 5.87
N VAL A 247 -7.14 6.63 5.64
CA VAL A 247 -6.49 7.76 4.96
C VAL A 247 -6.68 9.01 5.79
N ASN A 248 -5.60 9.62 6.23
CA ASN A 248 -5.64 10.74 7.15
C ASN A 248 -6.06 12.05 6.45
N TYR A 249 -7.34 12.38 6.50
CA TYR A 249 -7.89 13.68 6.08
C TYR A 249 -8.12 14.65 7.25
N GLY A 250 -7.98 14.19 8.49
CA GLY A 250 -8.35 14.97 9.68
C GLY A 250 -9.86 15.08 9.91
N LEU A 251 -10.62 14.13 9.37
CA LEU A 251 -12.09 14.12 9.40
C LEU A 251 -12.67 13.05 10.34
N ALA A 252 -11.82 12.39 11.14
CA ALA A 252 -12.28 11.32 12.03
C ALA A 252 -13.39 11.73 12.98
N GLY A 253 -14.21 10.76 13.40
CA GLY A 253 -15.32 10.97 14.31
C GLY A 253 -16.52 11.65 13.64
N SER A 254 -17.14 12.59 14.33
CA SER A 254 -18.36 13.27 13.90
C SER A 254 -18.27 14.04 12.57
N ARG A 255 -17.06 14.31 12.10
CA ARG A 255 -16.81 15.04 10.83
C ARG A 255 -16.52 14.15 9.64
N ALA A 256 -16.36 12.84 9.84
CA ALA A 256 -16.16 11.91 8.74
C ALA A 256 -17.47 11.73 7.96
N PRO A 257 -17.56 12.16 6.68
CA PRO A 257 -18.77 11.96 5.91
C PRO A 257 -19.03 10.46 5.68
N GLU A 258 -20.29 10.04 5.84
CA GLU A 258 -20.70 8.67 5.51
C GLU A 258 -20.51 8.41 4.02
N ILE A 259 -19.70 7.39 3.68
CA ILE A 259 -19.41 7.05 2.28
C ILE A 259 -20.64 6.43 1.62
N ALA A 260 -21.40 5.61 2.34
CA ALA A 260 -22.64 5.02 1.82
C ALA A 260 -23.66 6.08 1.40
N LYS A 261 -23.70 7.22 2.09
CA LYS A 261 -24.64 8.32 1.81
C LYS A 261 -24.07 9.32 0.82
N TYR A 262 -22.83 9.74 1.02
CA TYR A 262 -22.25 10.87 0.30
C TYR A 262 -21.15 10.45 -0.70
N GLY A 263 -20.83 9.17 -0.86
CA GLY A 263 -19.81 8.71 -1.79
C GLY A 263 -20.05 9.21 -3.23
N GLY A 264 -18.98 9.56 -3.92
CA GLY A 264 -19.03 9.93 -5.33
C GLY A 264 -19.44 8.73 -6.19
N THR A 265 -20.05 9.00 -7.34
CA THR A 265 -20.41 7.93 -8.29
C THR A 265 -19.15 7.30 -8.87
N HIS A 266 -19.00 6.00 -8.70
CA HIS A 266 -17.90 5.24 -9.29
C HIS A 266 -18.08 5.12 -10.80
N LEU A 267 -17.04 5.44 -11.55
CA LEU A 267 -16.99 5.24 -12.99
C LEU A 267 -15.93 4.20 -13.33
N GLU A 268 -16.31 3.23 -14.15
CA GLU A 268 -15.34 2.32 -14.75
C GLU A 268 -14.34 3.09 -15.61
N PRO A 269 -13.09 2.59 -15.79
CA PRO A 269 -12.05 3.30 -16.51
C PRO A 269 -12.47 3.83 -17.89
N GLN A 270 -13.28 3.07 -18.66
CA GLN A 270 -13.77 3.51 -19.97
C GLN A 270 -14.69 4.72 -19.88
N ASP A 271 -15.63 4.72 -18.92
CA ASP A 271 -16.59 5.82 -18.78
C ASP A 271 -15.92 7.03 -18.14
N TYR A 272 -14.97 6.80 -17.24
CA TYR A 272 -14.12 7.87 -16.70
C TYR A 272 -13.30 8.52 -17.82
N ASN A 273 -12.72 7.71 -18.74
CA ASN A 273 -11.95 8.20 -19.90
C ASN A 273 -12.82 9.05 -20.84
N LYS A 274 -14.04 8.62 -21.15
CA LYS A 274 -15.00 9.40 -21.96
C LYS A 274 -15.32 10.72 -21.28
N LYS A 275 -15.61 10.68 -19.97
CA LYS A 275 -15.98 11.87 -19.20
C LYS A 275 -14.86 12.90 -19.11
N MET A 276 -13.59 12.47 -19.16
CA MET A 276 -12.45 13.37 -19.27
C MET A 276 -12.42 14.19 -20.57
N CYS A 277 -13.10 13.74 -21.62
CA CYS A 277 -13.21 14.47 -22.89
C CYS A 277 -14.39 15.47 -22.92
N GLU A 278 -15.25 15.50 -21.89
CA GLU A 278 -16.40 16.38 -21.83
C GLU A 278 -16.02 17.79 -21.38
N LYS A 279 -16.64 18.80 -22.03
CA LYS A 279 -16.58 20.20 -21.56
C LYS A 279 -17.22 20.33 -20.17
N ASP A 280 -16.91 21.42 -19.48
CA ASP A 280 -17.43 21.71 -18.13
C ASP A 280 -17.13 20.62 -17.11
N THR A 281 -16.04 19.90 -17.32
CA THR A 281 -15.53 18.87 -16.43
C THR A 281 -14.20 19.31 -15.83
N VAL A 282 -13.98 19.01 -14.57
CA VAL A 282 -12.70 19.18 -13.88
C VAL A 282 -12.26 17.85 -13.31
N ILE A 283 -10.95 17.61 -13.29
CA ILE A 283 -10.34 16.42 -12.69
C ILE A 283 -9.49 16.87 -11.51
N ILE A 284 -9.80 16.37 -10.33
CA ILE A 284 -9.01 16.64 -9.13
C ILE A 284 -8.10 15.44 -8.86
N ASP A 285 -6.78 15.66 -8.86
CA ASP A 285 -5.84 14.68 -8.35
C ASP A 285 -5.83 14.73 -6.82
N VAL A 286 -6.50 13.78 -6.16
CA VAL A 286 -6.52 13.73 -4.69
C VAL A 286 -5.27 13.07 -4.08
N ARG A 287 -4.22 12.90 -4.89
CA ARG A 287 -2.90 12.48 -4.43
C ARG A 287 -2.11 13.69 -3.92
N ASN A 288 -0.98 13.43 -3.30
CA ASN A 288 -0.06 14.49 -2.97
C ASN A 288 0.66 15.01 -4.22
N HIS A 289 1.05 16.28 -4.20
CA HIS A 289 1.71 16.94 -5.33
C HIS A 289 2.93 16.17 -5.88
N TYR A 290 3.80 15.65 -5.00
CA TYR A 290 4.95 14.85 -5.44
C TYR A 290 4.55 13.58 -6.22
N GLU A 291 3.34 13.05 -6.06
CA GLU A 291 2.83 11.93 -6.86
C GLU A 291 2.40 12.41 -8.26
N ALA A 292 1.75 13.59 -8.34
CA ALA A 292 1.32 14.21 -9.59
C ALA A 292 2.50 14.67 -10.46
N ASN A 293 3.63 15.05 -9.84
CA ASN A 293 4.82 15.54 -10.54
C ASN A 293 5.45 14.51 -11.50
N ILE A 294 5.28 13.22 -11.25
CA ILE A 294 5.83 12.17 -12.11
C ILE A 294 4.81 11.52 -13.04
N GLY A 295 3.53 11.83 -12.87
CA GLY A 295 2.49 11.34 -13.77
C GLY A 295 1.10 11.75 -13.34
N ARG A 296 0.27 12.13 -14.32
CA ARG A 296 -1.10 12.61 -14.13
C ARG A 296 -1.92 12.43 -15.41
N PHE A 297 -3.22 12.56 -15.31
CA PHE A 297 -4.07 12.64 -16.49
C PHE A 297 -3.82 13.93 -17.28
N ASN A 298 -3.88 13.80 -18.60
CA ASN A 298 -3.78 14.91 -19.54
C ASN A 298 -4.93 14.79 -20.55
N PRO A 299 -6.11 15.30 -20.21
CA PRO A 299 -7.25 15.30 -21.11
C PRO A 299 -6.96 16.05 -22.42
N PRO A 300 -7.70 15.76 -23.50
CA PRO A 300 -7.54 16.47 -24.76
C PRO A 300 -7.95 17.94 -24.64
N GLU A 301 -7.51 18.74 -25.58
CA GLU A 301 -7.91 20.15 -25.67
C GLU A 301 -9.44 20.27 -25.79
N GLY A 302 -10.02 21.19 -25.04
CA GLY A 302 -11.48 21.37 -24.94
C GLY A 302 -12.20 20.36 -24.04
N GLY A 303 -11.50 19.37 -23.50
CA GLY A 303 -12.01 18.43 -22.48
C GLY A 303 -11.88 18.94 -21.05
N ALA A 304 -11.80 18.03 -20.09
CA ALA A 304 -11.71 18.33 -18.68
C ALA A 304 -10.42 19.09 -18.30
N LYS A 305 -10.54 20.02 -17.35
CA LYS A 305 -9.38 20.72 -16.79
C LYS A 305 -8.80 19.93 -15.64
N MET A 306 -7.51 19.59 -15.73
CA MET A 306 -6.77 18.94 -14.64
C MET A 306 -6.46 19.95 -13.52
N ILE A 307 -6.71 19.57 -12.27
CA ILE A 307 -6.44 20.34 -11.06
C ILE A 307 -5.56 19.49 -10.13
N ASP A 308 -4.40 20.02 -9.80
CA ASP A 308 -3.54 19.54 -8.71
C ASP A 308 -3.74 20.48 -7.51
N PRO A 309 -4.25 20.01 -6.37
CA PRO A 309 -4.41 20.81 -5.16
C PRO A 309 -3.10 21.24 -4.49
N MET A 310 -1.95 20.85 -5.02
CA MET A 310 -0.61 21.18 -4.52
C MET A 310 -0.37 20.75 -3.07
N MET A 311 -0.90 19.59 -2.69
CA MET A 311 -0.86 19.09 -1.30
C MET A 311 0.43 18.34 -0.99
N ARG A 312 0.98 18.56 0.21
CA ARG A 312 2.03 17.71 0.80
C ARG A 312 1.46 16.47 1.47
N LYS A 313 0.26 16.59 2.02
CA LYS A 313 -0.44 15.54 2.78
C LYS A 313 -1.96 15.68 2.63
N SER A 314 -2.68 14.58 2.75
CA SER A 314 -4.14 14.56 2.52
C SER A 314 -4.94 15.43 3.51
N THR A 315 -4.39 15.77 4.67
CA THR A 315 -5.04 16.68 5.63
C THR A 315 -5.20 18.11 5.10
N GLU A 316 -4.50 18.47 4.03
CA GLU A 316 -4.63 19.78 3.38
C GLU A 316 -5.84 19.84 2.42
N PHE A 317 -6.40 18.69 2.03
CA PHE A 317 -7.53 18.63 1.09
C PHE A 317 -8.81 19.32 1.61
N PRO A 318 -9.27 19.10 2.84
CA PRO A 318 -10.44 19.80 3.35
C PRO A 318 -10.26 21.32 3.39
N ILE A 319 -9.04 21.79 3.75
CA ILE A 319 -8.69 23.21 3.78
C ILE A 319 -8.69 23.77 2.35
N TRP A 320 -8.08 23.06 1.40
CA TRP A 320 -8.06 23.45 -0.01
C TRP A 320 -9.47 23.53 -0.59
N LEU A 321 -10.34 22.59 -0.25
CA LEU A 321 -11.72 22.52 -0.76
C LEU A 321 -12.55 23.73 -0.32
N ASP A 322 -12.27 24.30 0.85
CA ASP A 322 -12.99 25.45 1.40
C ASP A 322 -12.49 26.82 0.87
N LYS A 323 -11.39 26.84 0.12
CA LYS A 323 -10.86 28.10 -0.45
C LYS A 323 -11.82 28.68 -1.48
N PRO A 324 -12.02 30.01 -1.49
CA PRO A 324 -12.88 30.67 -2.48
C PRO A 324 -12.47 30.35 -3.92
N GLU A 325 -11.17 30.33 -4.21
CA GLU A 325 -10.62 30.07 -5.54
C GLU A 325 -10.97 28.63 -5.99
N THR A 326 -10.91 27.67 -5.07
CA THR A 326 -11.31 26.28 -5.35
C THR A 326 -12.78 26.19 -5.65
N LYS A 327 -13.64 26.83 -4.84
CA LYS A 327 -15.08 26.86 -5.06
C LYS A 327 -15.43 27.43 -6.44
N GLU A 328 -14.76 28.51 -6.85
CA GLU A 328 -14.98 29.09 -8.17
C GLU A 328 -14.53 28.16 -9.32
N MET A 329 -13.42 27.44 -9.16
CA MET A 329 -13.00 26.44 -10.16
C MET A 329 -14.01 25.30 -10.34
N LEU A 330 -14.81 24.99 -9.30
CA LEU A 330 -15.80 23.91 -9.33
C LEU A 330 -17.19 24.38 -9.78
N ARG A 331 -17.44 25.68 -9.86
CA ARG A 331 -18.76 26.26 -10.19
C ARG A 331 -19.27 25.74 -11.55
N GLY A 332 -20.48 25.15 -11.52
CA GLY A 332 -21.16 24.61 -12.70
C GLY A 332 -20.47 23.43 -13.37
N LYS A 333 -19.48 22.80 -12.72
CA LYS A 333 -18.70 21.72 -13.31
C LYS A 333 -19.18 20.33 -12.90
N GLN A 334 -18.81 19.33 -13.69
CA GLN A 334 -18.73 17.94 -13.28
C GLN A 334 -17.35 17.73 -12.66
N VAL A 335 -17.29 17.08 -11.50
CA VAL A 335 -16.05 16.86 -10.76
C VAL A 335 -15.67 15.40 -10.82
N LEU A 336 -14.54 15.10 -11.43
CA LEU A 336 -13.91 13.79 -11.45
C LEU A 336 -12.78 13.76 -10.41
N MET A 337 -12.67 12.67 -9.66
CA MET A 337 -11.59 12.49 -8.69
C MET A 337 -10.85 11.18 -8.96
N TYR A 338 -9.54 11.17 -8.77
CA TYR A 338 -8.75 9.96 -8.86
C TYR A 338 -7.59 9.94 -7.85
N CYS A 339 -7.15 8.71 -7.54
CA CYS A 339 -5.89 8.46 -6.82
C CYS A 339 -5.29 7.13 -7.27
N THR A 340 -4.20 6.68 -6.65
CA THR A 340 -3.48 5.46 -7.03
C THR A 340 -4.37 4.21 -7.03
N GLY A 341 -5.15 3.99 -5.94
CA GLY A 341 -5.95 2.76 -5.77
C GLY A 341 -7.42 2.98 -5.44
N GLY A 342 -7.92 4.23 -5.39
CA GLY A 342 -9.33 4.57 -5.09
C GLY A 342 -9.58 5.02 -3.65
N VAL A 343 -8.82 4.57 -2.67
CA VAL A 343 -9.10 4.77 -1.23
C VAL A 343 -9.24 6.24 -0.80
N ARG A 344 -8.44 7.15 -1.35
CA ARG A 344 -8.52 8.59 -1.05
C ARG A 344 -9.77 9.22 -1.64
N CYS A 345 -10.17 8.77 -2.82
CA CYS A 345 -11.34 9.28 -3.52
C CYS A 345 -12.63 9.04 -2.74
N GLU A 346 -12.75 7.91 -2.05
CA GLU A 346 -13.95 7.58 -1.27
C GLU A 346 -14.29 8.70 -0.27
N ARG A 347 -13.31 9.09 0.55
CA ARG A 347 -13.51 10.12 1.57
C ARG A 347 -13.53 11.53 0.97
N ALA A 348 -12.71 11.80 -0.05
CA ALA A 348 -12.66 13.11 -0.71
C ALA A 348 -13.95 13.45 -1.44
N SER A 349 -14.50 12.50 -2.20
CA SER A 349 -15.77 12.71 -2.92
C SER A 349 -16.96 12.80 -1.96
N ALA A 350 -16.95 11.97 -0.90
CA ALA A 350 -17.98 12.04 0.15
C ALA A 350 -17.98 13.39 0.86
N LEU A 351 -16.79 13.96 1.16
CA LEU A 351 -16.70 15.29 1.76
C LEU A 351 -17.29 16.37 0.84
N LEU A 352 -16.94 16.36 -0.45
CA LEU A 352 -17.48 17.34 -1.38
C LEU A 352 -19.00 17.22 -1.52
N LYS A 353 -19.54 16.01 -1.66
CA LYS A 353 -21.00 15.80 -1.75
C LYS A 353 -21.72 16.18 -0.46
N GLN A 354 -21.17 15.87 0.72
CA GLN A 354 -21.73 16.32 1.98
C GLN A 354 -21.82 17.84 2.02
N LYS A 355 -20.73 18.55 1.63
CA LYS A 355 -20.73 20.02 1.58
C LYS A 355 -21.76 20.59 0.59
N ILE A 356 -21.93 19.96 -0.59
CA ILE A 356 -22.98 20.36 -1.56
C ILE A 356 -24.38 20.24 -0.94
N GLU A 357 -24.63 19.24 -0.11
CA GLU A 357 -25.94 19.02 0.50
C GLU A 357 -26.17 19.86 1.77
N THR A 358 -25.12 20.14 2.54
CA THR A 358 -25.26 20.73 3.88
C THR A 358 -24.77 22.18 4.01
N GLU A 359 -24.02 22.70 3.03
CA GLU A 359 -23.45 24.05 3.09
C GLU A 359 -23.99 24.90 1.92
N ASP A 360 -24.71 26.00 2.22
CA ASP A 360 -25.36 26.84 1.21
C ASP A 360 -24.40 27.48 0.23
N ASP A 361 -23.22 27.87 0.69
CA ASP A 361 -22.16 28.43 -0.14
C ASP A 361 -21.64 27.41 -1.18
N THR A 362 -21.51 26.14 -0.80
CA THR A 362 -21.11 25.05 -1.71
C THR A 362 -22.28 24.60 -2.61
N LYS A 363 -23.49 24.57 -2.08
CA LYS A 363 -24.71 24.26 -2.85
C LYS A 363 -24.95 25.25 -3.97
N SER A 364 -24.71 26.54 -3.73
CA SER A 364 -24.88 27.64 -4.71
C SER A 364 -23.90 27.54 -5.90
N LEU A 365 -22.86 26.70 -5.82
CA LEU A 365 -21.92 26.49 -6.93
C LEU A 365 -22.54 25.74 -8.11
N GLY A 366 -23.67 25.05 -7.93
CA GLY A 366 -24.33 24.31 -9.01
C GLY A 366 -23.48 23.18 -9.59
N ILE A 367 -22.69 22.46 -8.77
CA ILE A 367 -21.88 21.33 -9.19
C ILE A 367 -22.80 20.25 -9.77
N LYS A 368 -22.55 19.87 -11.03
CA LYS A 368 -23.42 18.97 -11.81
C LYS A 368 -23.31 17.49 -11.40
N GLY A 369 -22.21 17.10 -10.79
CA GLY A 369 -21.99 15.74 -10.32
C GLY A 369 -20.59 15.53 -9.77
N VAL A 370 -20.42 14.53 -8.89
CA VAL A 370 -19.14 14.14 -8.30
C VAL A 370 -18.91 12.67 -8.58
N TYR A 371 -17.83 12.40 -9.27
CA TYR A 371 -17.47 11.07 -9.77
C TYR A 371 -16.07 10.69 -9.31
N GLN A 372 -15.82 9.40 -9.22
CA GLN A 372 -14.50 8.88 -8.88
C GLN A 372 -14.10 7.69 -9.76
N LEU A 373 -12.81 7.57 -10.05
CA LEU A 373 -12.27 6.47 -10.85
C LEU A 373 -12.31 5.18 -10.04
N GLN A 374 -13.15 4.22 -10.49
CA GLN A 374 -13.24 2.89 -9.87
C GLN A 374 -11.88 2.20 -9.87
N GLY A 375 -11.42 1.78 -8.69
CA GLY A 375 -10.14 1.08 -8.53
C GLY A 375 -8.88 1.94 -8.76
N GLY A 376 -9.05 3.23 -9.08
CA GLY A 376 -7.96 4.19 -9.27
C GLY A 376 -7.11 3.93 -10.51
N ILE A 377 -5.91 4.54 -10.54
CA ILE A 377 -4.94 4.41 -11.64
C ILE A 377 -4.57 2.95 -11.89
N ASP A 378 -4.50 2.11 -10.85
CA ASP A 378 -4.18 0.69 -10.98
C ASP A 378 -5.17 -0.03 -11.90
N LYS A 379 -6.48 0.19 -11.72
CA LYS A 379 -7.51 -0.38 -12.59
C LYS A 379 -7.52 0.28 -13.97
N TYR A 380 -7.25 1.58 -14.04
CA TYR A 380 -7.15 2.30 -15.29
C TYR A 380 -6.05 1.73 -16.19
N PHE A 381 -4.87 1.43 -15.67
CA PHE A 381 -3.77 0.83 -16.42
C PHE A 381 -4.04 -0.62 -16.87
N LYS A 382 -4.89 -1.36 -16.16
CA LYS A 382 -5.34 -2.68 -16.61
C LYS A 382 -6.24 -2.57 -17.85
N GLN A 383 -7.06 -1.52 -17.90
CA GLN A 383 -7.95 -1.25 -19.04
C GLN A 383 -7.23 -0.55 -20.20
N PHE A 384 -6.28 0.33 -19.89
CA PHE A 384 -5.47 1.10 -20.85
C PHE A 384 -3.99 0.81 -20.60
N PRO A 385 -3.49 -0.38 -21.00
CA PRO A 385 -2.12 -0.76 -20.72
C PRO A 385 -1.07 0.08 -21.44
N GLU A 386 -1.45 0.81 -22.51
CA GLU A 386 -0.67 1.82 -23.22
C GLU A 386 -0.67 3.21 -22.54
N GLY A 387 -1.53 3.40 -21.53
CA GLY A 387 -1.65 4.66 -20.79
C GLY A 387 -2.92 5.46 -21.06
N GLY A 388 -3.53 5.37 -22.23
CA GLY A 388 -4.71 6.18 -22.59
C GLY A 388 -4.45 7.69 -22.44
N LEU A 389 -5.24 8.40 -21.63
CA LEU A 389 -5.05 9.83 -21.33
C LEU A 389 -4.06 10.10 -20.18
N TRP A 390 -3.37 9.09 -19.69
CA TRP A 390 -2.34 9.24 -18.67
C TRP A 390 -0.99 9.60 -19.26
N LYS A 391 -0.28 10.55 -18.63
CA LYS A 391 1.11 10.88 -18.94
C LYS A 391 2.04 10.56 -17.78
N GLY A 392 3.23 10.04 -18.08
CA GLY A 392 4.28 9.75 -17.09
C GLY A 392 4.04 8.48 -16.28
N LYS A 393 4.60 8.42 -15.06
CA LYS A 393 4.59 7.27 -14.16
C LYS A 393 3.61 7.41 -13.00
N ASN A 394 3.00 6.30 -12.60
CA ASN A 394 2.21 6.25 -11.38
C ASN A 394 3.12 6.04 -10.17
N TYR A 395 3.04 6.95 -9.18
CA TYR A 395 3.69 6.77 -7.89
C TYR A 395 2.98 5.68 -7.07
N VAL A 396 3.75 4.76 -6.48
CA VAL A 396 3.23 3.69 -5.65
C VAL A 396 3.95 3.61 -4.30
N PHE A 397 3.22 3.17 -3.27
CA PHE A 397 3.73 3.09 -1.90
C PHE A 397 4.39 1.74 -1.59
N ASP A 398 5.01 1.12 -2.58
CA ASP A 398 5.80 -0.11 -2.43
C ASP A 398 7.26 0.11 -2.84
N LYS A 399 8.05 -0.95 -2.91
CA LYS A 399 9.48 -0.85 -3.23
C LYS A 399 9.79 -0.48 -4.69
N ARG A 400 8.79 -0.44 -5.55
CA ARG A 400 8.95 0.04 -6.94
C ARG A 400 9.07 1.56 -7.00
N PHE A 401 8.47 2.27 -6.03
CA PHE A 401 8.29 3.73 -5.96
C PHE A 401 7.41 4.29 -7.07
N SER A 402 7.56 3.84 -8.30
CA SER A 402 6.74 4.20 -9.45
C SER A 402 6.78 3.11 -10.51
N HIS A 403 5.80 3.10 -11.38
CA HIS A 403 5.78 2.28 -12.60
C HIS A 403 5.05 3.02 -13.73
N ALA A 404 5.46 2.77 -14.96
CA ALA A 404 4.77 3.23 -16.16
C ALA A 404 3.54 2.33 -16.45
N PRO A 405 2.66 2.71 -17.39
CA PRO A 405 1.69 1.80 -17.95
C PRO A 405 2.35 0.49 -18.45
N PRO A 406 1.69 -0.67 -18.31
CA PRO A 406 2.35 -1.98 -18.50
C PRO A 406 3.03 -2.18 -19.86
N LYS A 407 2.41 -1.73 -20.95
CA LYS A 407 3.01 -1.84 -22.31
C LYS A 407 4.23 -0.92 -22.48
N VAL A 408 4.17 0.28 -21.94
CA VAL A 408 5.29 1.24 -21.96
C VAL A 408 6.46 0.71 -21.14
N GLU A 409 6.19 0.17 -19.95
CA GLU A 409 7.22 -0.43 -19.10
C GLU A 409 7.88 -1.66 -19.76
N ALA A 410 7.13 -2.45 -20.52
CA ALA A 410 7.64 -3.58 -21.27
C ALA A 410 8.61 -3.15 -22.37
N VAL A 411 8.27 -2.10 -23.14
CA VAL A 411 9.15 -1.50 -24.18
C VAL A 411 10.43 -0.95 -23.55
N ASP A 412 10.35 -0.21 -22.45
CA ASP A 412 11.52 0.30 -21.72
C ASP A 412 12.46 -0.80 -21.25
N ARG A 413 11.93 -1.94 -20.81
CA ARG A 413 12.74 -3.10 -20.42
C ARG A 413 13.44 -3.72 -21.62
N THR A 414 12.77 -3.81 -22.75
CA THR A 414 13.32 -4.34 -24.01
C THR A 414 14.44 -3.44 -24.53
N LYS A 415 14.24 -2.12 -24.55
CA LYS A 415 15.28 -1.12 -24.90
C LYS A 415 16.55 -1.27 -24.05
N LYS A 416 16.40 -1.53 -22.76
CA LYS A 416 17.56 -1.74 -21.86
C LYS A 416 18.32 -3.04 -22.09
N VAL A 417 17.71 -4.04 -22.72
CA VAL A 417 18.31 -5.37 -22.96
C VAL A 417 18.96 -5.44 -24.33
N LEU A 418 18.36 -4.84 -25.35
CA LEU A 418 18.74 -5.03 -26.77
C LEU A 418 19.65 -3.94 -27.35
N GLY A 419 19.76 -2.75 -26.72
CA GLY A 419 20.46 -1.61 -27.31
C GLY A 419 19.67 -0.91 -28.42
N ASP A 420 20.11 0.31 -28.80
CA ASP A 420 19.32 1.21 -29.65
C ASP A 420 19.11 0.71 -31.09
N ASP A 421 20.06 -0.07 -31.65
CA ASP A 421 20.00 -0.55 -33.05
C ASP A 421 19.03 -1.74 -33.24
N GLU A 422 18.76 -2.55 -32.24
CA GLU A 422 17.77 -3.64 -32.31
C GLU A 422 16.36 -3.19 -31.97
N VAL A 423 16.21 -2.08 -31.27
CA VAL A 423 14.93 -1.47 -30.90
C VAL A 423 14.15 -1.02 -32.14
N ALA A 424 14.84 -0.47 -33.14
CA ALA A 424 14.22 -0.06 -34.40
C ALA A 424 13.55 -1.22 -35.17
N LYS A 425 13.99 -2.46 -34.92
CA LYS A 425 13.36 -3.68 -35.48
C LYS A 425 12.14 -4.13 -34.67
N VAL A 426 12.12 -3.89 -33.36
CA VAL A 426 11.00 -4.22 -32.48
C VAL A 426 9.87 -3.20 -32.61
N GLU A 427 10.19 -1.92 -32.81
CA GLU A 427 9.21 -0.87 -33.06
C GLU A 427 8.39 -1.09 -34.33
N LYS A 428 8.96 -1.73 -35.35
CA LYS A 428 8.23 -2.13 -36.58
C LYS A 428 7.21 -3.25 -36.37
N VAL A 429 7.31 -4.01 -35.26
CA VAL A 429 6.39 -5.12 -34.95
C VAL A 429 5.22 -4.65 -34.05
N VAL A 430 5.31 -3.45 -33.48
CA VAL A 430 4.28 -2.83 -32.65
C VAL A 430 3.57 -1.71 -33.42
N ASP A 431 3.34 -1.93 -34.71
CA ASP A 431 2.58 -1.00 -35.56
C ASP A 431 1.18 -0.72 -35.00
N GLY A 432 0.91 0.55 -34.74
CA GLY A 432 -0.40 1.07 -34.35
C GLY A 432 -0.51 1.60 -32.91
N ILE A 433 0.56 1.61 -32.12
CA ILE A 433 0.58 2.36 -30.85
C ILE A 433 1.20 3.72 -31.18
N PRO A 434 0.43 4.84 -31.17
CA PRO A 434 1.03 6.16 -31.25
C PRO A 434 2.05 6.24 -30.12
N ALA A 435 3.24 6.80 -30.38
CA ALA A 435 4.26 7.06 -29.38
C ALA A 435 3.55 7.70 -28.20
N CYS A 436 3.37 6.90 -27.11
CA CYS A 436 2.51 7.31 -26.02
C CYS A 436 3.16 8.48 -25.33
N ALA A 437 2.35 9.45 -24.99
CA ALA A 437 2.69 10.54 -24.07
C ALA A 437 3.33 10.04 -22.72
N ALA A 438 3.37 8.75 -22.50
CA ALA A 438 4.04 8.08 -21.38
C ALA A 438 5.58 8.08 -21.48
N ASP A 439 6.16 8.26 -22.66
CA ASP A 439 7.61 8.44 -22.83
C ASP A 439 8.09 9.83 -22.40
N GLU A 440 7.16 10.77 -22.19
CA GLU A 440 7.48 12.11 -21.73
C GLU A 440 7.74 12.12 -20.21
N ILE A 441 8.96 12.45 -19.84
CA ILE A 441 9.33 12.64 -18.43
C ILE A 441 8.74 13.98 -17.95
N LEU A 442 7.66 13.91 -17.15
CA LEU A 442 6.97 15.11 -16.64
C LEU A 442 7.73 15.80 -15.51
N GLY A 443 8.44 15.03 -14.69
CA GLY A 443 9.16 15.53 -13.53
C GLY A 443 10.52 16.11 -13.91
N ALA A 444 11.06 16.95 -13.05
CA ALA A 444 12.40 17.51 -13.17
C ALA A 444 13.18 17.33 -11.87
N CYS A 445 14.50 17.20 -11.99
CA CYS A 445 15.38 17.19 -10.84
C CYS A 445 15.35 18.54 -10.13
N GLU A 446 14.94 18.56 -8.86
CA GLU A 446 14.85 19.79 -8.03
C GLU A 446 16.20 20.51 -7.86
N SER A 447 17.33 19.82 -8.15
CA SER A 447 18.68 20.38 -8.05
C SER A 447 19.23 20.95 -9.37
N CYS A 448 18.98 20.30 -10.53
CA CYS A 448 19.59 20.70 -11.80
C CYS A 448 18.59 20.90 -12.94
N ALA A 449 17.29 20.75 -12.67
CA ALA A 449 16.19 20.89 -13.60
C ALA A 449 16.21 19.91 -14.80
N LYS A 450 17.12 18.93 -14.85
CA LYS A 450 17.07 17.86 -15.87
C LYS A 450 15.76 17.07 -15.74
N PRO A 451 15.14 16.62 -16.85
CA PRO A 451 14.00 15.71 -16.79
C PRO A 451 14.30 14.48 -15.94
N TRP A 452 13.44 14.21 -14.93
CA TRP A 452 13.64 13.12 -14.00
C TRP A 452 12.34 12.71 -13.32
N ASP A 453 12.01 11.42 -13.32
CA ASP A 453 10.74 10.88 -12.78
C ASP A 453 10.93 9.74 -11.77
N MET A 454 12.15 9.58 -11.23
CA MET A 454 12.46 8.50 -10.30
C MET A 454 12.74 9.03 -8.90
N TYR A 455 11.89 8.68 -7.94
CA TYR A 455 12.16 8.91 -6.52
C TYR A 455 13.18 7.90 -5.97
N ARG A 456 14.10 8.38 -5.15
CA ARG A 456 15.06 7.54 -4.42
C ARG A 456 14.74 7.58 -2.94
N GLY A 457 14.47 6.41 -2.32
CA GLY A 457 13.82 6.24 -1.03
C GLY A 457 14.37 6.99 0.18
N LYS A 458 15.58 7.56 0.09
CA LYS A 458 16.19 8.34 1.18
C LYS A 458 16.20 9.85 0.93
N ARG A 459 15.84 10.31 -0.28
CA ARG A 459 15.82 11.73 -0.59
C ARG A 459 14.47 12.33 -0.27
N ARG A 460 14.51 13.28 0.62
CA ARG A 460 13.34 14.01 1.10
C ARG A 460 13.68 15.50 1.24
N CYS A 461 12.69 16.33 0.99
CA CYS A 461 12.77 17.74 1.27
C CYS A 461 13.19 17.98 2.73
N PRO A 462 14.25 18.76 3.00
CA PRO A 462 14.73 19.00 4.36
C PRO A 462 13.71 19.76 5.21
N THR A 463 12.81 20.51 4.59
CA THR A 463 11.77 21.32 5.23
C THR A 463 10.52 20.50 5.55
N CYS A 464 9.84 19.93 4.55
CA CYS A 464 8.56 19.26 4.73
C CYS A 464 8.64 17.73 4.81
N GLY A 465 9.77 17.14 4.39
CA GLY A 465 9.99 15.70 4.46
C GLY A 465 9.29 14.88 3.36
N VAL A 466 8.62 15.50 2.37
CA VAL A 466 8.10 14.78 1.20
C VAL A 466 9.22 14.21 0.35
N PRO A 467 8.98 13.16 -0.45
CA PRO A 467 9.96 12.67 -1.41
C PRO A 467 10.40 13.79 -2.37
N SER A 468 11.70 13.86 -2.68
CA SER A 468 12.28 14.83 -3.60
C SER A 468 12.79 14.15 -4.87
N LEU A 469 12.56 14.79 -6.02
CA LEU A 469 13.08 14.35 -7.31
C LEU A 469 14.54 14.80 -7.46
N ILE A 470 15.49 13.89 -7.27
CA ILE A 470 16.92 14.18 -7.41
C ILE A 470 17.52 13.17 -8.40
N CYS A 471 18.09 13.64 -9.50
CA CYS A 471 18.69 12.79 -10.51
C CYS A 471 19.93 12.06 -9.97
N ARG A 472 20.41 11.05 -10.72
CA ARG A 472 21.53 10.21 -10.29
C ARG A 472 22.81 11.01 -10.06
N GLU A 473 23.15 11.89 -10.97
CA GLU A 473 24.35 12.74 -10.89
C GLU A 473 24.31 13.65 -9.67
N CYS A 474 23.20 14.36 -9.47
CA CYS A 474 23.03 15.23 -8.30
C CYS A 474 23.04 14.44 -6.99
N PHE A 475 22.49 13.21 -6.99
CA PHE A 475 22.52 12.33 -5.82
C PHE A 475 23.91 11.83 -5.47
N GLU A 476 24.72 11.46 -6.47
CA GLU A 476 26.10 11.01 -6.28
C GLU A 476 27.00 12.16 -5.84
N ASN A 477 26.83 13.35 -6.44
CA ASN A 477 27.53 14.55 -6.05
C ASN A 477 27.17 15.06 -4.63
N ASP A 478 25.98 14.76 -4.13
CA ASP A 478 25.56 15.10 -2.77
C ASP A 478 26.31 14.30 -1.67
N LYS A 479 26.79 13.11 -1.99
CA LYS A 479 27.70 12.38 -1.09
C LYS A 479 29.01 13.14 -0.87
N SER A 480 29.41 13.97 -1.81
CA SER A 480 30.62 14.82 -1.75
C SER A 480 30.34 16.25 -1.25
N GLY A 481 29.09 16.60 -0.91
CA GLY A 481 28.72 17.87 -0.28
C GLY A 481 28.00 18.88 -1.18
N ILE A 482 26.81 18.55 -1.68
CA ILE A 482 25.89 19.50 -2.39
C ILE A 482 25.57 20.75 -1.55
N LYS A 483 25.64 20.68 -0.23
CA LYS A 483 25.65 21.87 0.63
C LYS A 483 26.70 22.93 0.22
N LYS A 484 27.73 22.51 -0.53
CA LYS A 484 28.77 23.41 -1.07
C LYS A 484 28.38 24.11 -2.38
N LEU A 485 27.32 23.64 -3.08
CA LEU A 485 26.94 24.19 -4.39
C LEU A 485 25.95 25.36 -4.32
N GLY A 486 25.54 25.79 -3.11
CA GLY A 486 24.63 26.93 -2.92
C GLY A 486 23.23 26.75 -3.52
N ARG A 487 22.86 25.52 -3.93
CA ARG A 487 21.57 25.23 -4.53
C ARG A 487 20.51 24.95 -3.47
N ASP A 488 19.30 25.43 -3.71
CA ASP A 488 18.15 25.11 -2.88
C ASP A 488 17.71 23.65 -3.16
N VAL A 489 17.74 22.82 -2.12
CA VAL A 489 17.36 21.40 -2.19
C VAL A 489 15.97 21.15 -1.60
N ARG A 490 15.21 22.21 -1.31
CA ARG A 490 13.80 22.11 -0.92
C ARG A 490 12.96 21.67 -2.11
N CYS A 491 11.81 21.01 -1.83
CA CYS A 491 10.85 20.73 -2.89
C CYS A 491 10.26 22.04 -3.45
N ASP A 492 9.69 21.95 -4.65
CA ASP A 492 9.04 23.04 -5.37
C ASP A 492 8.03 23.81 -4.52
N LEU A 493 7.16 23.10 -3.76
CA LEU A 493 6.19 23.72 -2.86
C LEU A 493 6.86 24.56 -1.76
N CYS A 494 7.94 24.06 -1.14
CA CYS A 494 8.63 24.81 -0.10
C CYS A 494 9.41 26.00 -0.66
N VAL A 495 9.83 25.92 -1.92
CA VAL A 495 10.46 27.05 -2.62
C VAL A 495 9.40 28.10 -2.98
N ALA A 496 8.29 27.69 -3.61
CA ALA A 496 7.21 28.58 -4.02
C ALA A 496 6.57 29.34 -2.85
N GLU A 497 6.48 28.70 -1.68
CA GLU A 497 5.91 29.27 -0.46
C GLU A 497 6.93 29.98 0.44
N ASP A 498 8.19 30.06 0.03
CA ASP A 498 9.34 30.57 0.79
C ASP A 498 9.49 29.99 2.21
N VAL A 499 9.12 28.71 2.38
CA VAL A 499 9.28 28.02 3.66
C VAL A 499 10.66 27.40 3.74
N ARG A 500 11.53 27.92 4.59
CA ARG A 500 12.96 27.56 4.64
C ARG A 500 13.30 26.46 5.65
N ASN A 501 12.49 26.29 6.67
CA ASN A 501 12.75 25.31 7.73
C ASN A 501 11.46 24.69 8.29
N LYS A 502 11.62 23.64 9.09
CA LYS A 502 10.49 22.89 9.68
C LYS A 502 9.66 23.71 10.65
N GLN A 503 10.25 24.70 11.30
CA GLN A 503 9.53 25.54 12.26
C GLN A 503 8.57 26.47 11.51
N GLN A 504 9.04 27.18 10.49
CA GLN A 504 8.19 28.03 9.64
C GLN A 504 7.04 27.25 9.00
N LEU A 505 7.32 26.00 8.54
CA LEU A 505 6.26 25.15 8.00
C LEU A 505 5.20 24.81 9.05
N ARG A 506 5.61 24.47 10.29
CA ARG A 506 4.68 24.16 11.37
C ARG A 506 3.83 25.37 11.74
N GLU A 507 4.46 26.52 11.95
CA GLU A 507 3.76 27.76 12.28
C GLU A 507 2.71 28.14 11.21
N ARG A 508 3.06 27.90 9.94
CA ARG A 508 2.10 28.07 8.85
C ARG A 508 0.97 27.05 8.89
N GLU A 509 1.29 25.77 9.00
CA GLU A 509 0.30 24.70 9.08
C GLU A 509 -0.64 24.86 10.29
N GLU A 510 -0.11 25.26 11.44
CA GLU A 510 -0.87 25.54 12.65
C GLU A 510 -1.82 26.73 12.44
N ARG A 511 -1.36 27.79 11.81
CA ARG A 511 -2.18 28.98 11.48
C ARG A 511 -3.31 28.62 10.52
N GLU A 512 -2.99 27.93 9.39
CA GLU A 512 -4.00 27.52 8.42
C GLU A 512 -5.03 26.56 9.04
N MET A 513 -4.56 25.63 9.88
CA MET A 513 -5.45 24.70 10.58
C MET A 513 -6.34 25.44 11.61
N LYS A 514 -5.79 26.38 12.36
CA LYS A 514 -6.55 27.19 13.33
C LYS A 514 -7.63 28.03 12.64
N GLU A 515 -7.29 28.64 11.52
CA GLU A 515 -8.26 29.40 10.71
C GLU A 515 -9.38 28.48 10.18
N TYR A 516 -9.01 27.32 9.63
CA TYR A 516 -9.95 26.33 9.14
C TYR A 516 -10.87 25.79 10.27
N GLU A 517 -10.31 25.43 11.43
CA GLU A 517 -11.09 24.96 12.58
C GLU A 517 -12.00 26.05 13.15
N ASN A 518 -11.58 27.32 13.14
CA ASN A 518 -12.43 28.45 13.53
C ASN A 518 -13.64 28.61 12.59
N ASN A 519 -13.42 28.49 11.28
CA ASN A 519 -14.51 28.55 10.30
C ASN A 519 -15.50 27.39 10.49
N ILE A 520 -15.00 26.20 10.79
CA ILE A 520 -15.86 25.04 11.09
C ILE A 520 -16.61 25.24 12.42
N LYS A 521 -15.96 25.81 13.44
CA LYS A 521 -16.60 26.13 14.72
C LYS A 521 -17.78 27.11 14.54
N GLN A 522 -17.59 28.14 13.72
CA GLN A 522 -18.68 29.07 13.39
C GLN A 522 -19.86 28.37 12.69
N LYS A 523 -19.58 27.43 11.79
CA LYS A 523 -20.61 26.68 11.06
C LYS A 523 -21.37 25.67 11.93
N LEU A 524 -20.68 24.99 12.84
CA LEU A 524 -21.25 23.90 13.65
C LEU A 524 -21.77 24.34 15.02
N GLY A 525 -21.38 25.52 15.54
CA GLY A 525 -21.75 26.00 16.87
C GLY A 525 -21.41 24.97 17.96
N ASP A 526 -22.39 24.65 18.80
CA ASP A 526 -22.25 23.71 19.93
C ASP A 526 -21.91 22.26 19.51
N LYS A 527 -22.14 21.91 18.25
CA LYS A 527 -21.77 20.58 17.70
C LYS A 527 -20.29 20.49 17.31
N TYR A 528 -19.55 21.60 17.43
CA TYR A 528 -18.15 21.61 17.10
C TYR A 528 -17.32 20.85 18.14
N GLU A 529 -16.50 19.92 17.65
CA GLU A 529 -15.52 19.18 18.43
C GLU A 529 -14.16 19.28 17.76
N PRO A 530 -13.11 19.78 18.47
CA PRO A 530 -11.76 19.89 17.89
C PRO A 530 -11.19 18.57 17.39
N TYR A 531 -10.40 18.61 16.32
CA TYR A 531 -9.81 17.40 15.74
C TYR A 531 -9.06 16.56 16.76
N MET A 532 -8.25 17.19 17.62
CA MET A 532 -7.48 16.46 18.63
C MET A 532 -8.38 15.74 19.64
N GLN A 533 -9.49 16.34 20.05
CA GLN A 533 -10.47 15.71 20.95
C GLN A 533 -11.14 14.50 20.27
N ARG A 534 -11.63 14.65 19.03
CA ARG A 534 -12.20 13.55 18.24
C ARG A 534 -11.20 12.41 18.03
N LYS A 535 -9.94 12.74 17.70
CA LYS A 535 -8.87 11.77 17.58
C LYS A 535 -8.62 11.02 18.87
N HIS A 536 -8.60 11.72 20.00
CA HIS A 536 -8.38 11.12 21.31
C HIS A 536 -9.53 10.21 21.72
N ALA A 537 -10.77 10.59 21.46
CA ALA A 537 -11.93 9.75 21.72
C ALA A 537 -11.87 8.40 20.97
N ILE A 538 -11.28 8.39 19.76
CA ILE A 538 -11.16 7.16 18.95
C ILE A 538 -9.97 6.28 19.41
N THR A 539 -8.83 6.88 19.81
CA THR A 539 -7.57 6.13 19.98
C THR A 539 -7.20 5.81 21.43
N ARG A 540 -7.87 6.43 22.39
CA ARG A 540 -7.47 6.32 23.81
C ARG A 540 -8.44 5.45 24.62
N LYS A 541 -8.09 4.17 24.78
CA LYS A 541 -8.74 3.34 25.79
C LYS A 541 -8.06 3.58 27.13
N PRO A 542 -8.80 3.88 28.20
CA PRO A 542 -8.25 3.97 29.54
C PRO A 542 -7.47 2.68 29.89
N LYS A 543 -6.28 2.83 30.41
CA LYS A 543 -5.47 1.68 30.86
C LYS A 543 -5.95 1.23 32.24
N PRO A 544 -5.85 -0.08 32.54
CA PRO A 544 -6.20 -0.59 33.87
C PRO A 544 -5.44 0.15 35.00
N ASN A 545 -6.16 0.51 36.04
CA ASN A 545 -5.64 1.20 37.22
C ASN A 545 -6.18 0.50 38.48
N PRO A 546 -5.71 -0.72 38.78
CA PRO A 546 -6.22 -1.53 39.89
C PRO A 546 -5.95 -0.88 41.26
N GLU A 547 -4.89 -0.09 41.37
CA GLU A 547 -4.51 0.61 42.58
C GLU A 547 -5.21 1.96 42.78
N ARG A 548 -6.07 2.37 41.83
CA ARG A 548 -6.83 3.64 41.81
C ARG A 548 -5.95 4.89 42.00
N ILE A 549 -4.72 4.86 41.48
CA ILE A 549 -3.77 5.98 41.58
C ILE A 549 -4.26 7.13 40.66
N THR A 550 -4.37 8.33 41.20
CA THR A 550 -4.78 9.55 40.49
C THR A 550 -3.61 10.46 40.14
N ARG A 551 -2.44 10.24 40.77
CA ARG A 551 -1.21 10.97 40.46
C ARG A 551 -0.42 10.29 39.38
N LEU A 552 0.01 11.09 38.37
CA LEU A 552 0.87 10.60 37.28
C LEU A 552 2.11 11.48 37.12
N PHE A 553 3.18 10.83 36.64
CA PHE A 553 4.40 11.51 36.25
C PHE A 553 4.54 11.50 34.73
N LEU A 554 4.69 12.70 34.14
CA LEU A 554 4.92 12.92 32.72
C LEU A 554 6.34 13.40 32.49
N LYS A 555 7.01 12.87 31.46
CA LYS A 555 8.36 13.31 31.07
C LYS A 555 8.55 13.36 29.56
N ASN A 556 9.64 14.01 29.16
CA ASN A 556 10.05 14.21 27.78
C ASN A 556 9.08 15.12 27.00
N MET A 557 8.42 16.05 27.67
CA MET A 557 7.65 17.12 27.06
C MET A 557 8.58 18.17 26.41
N CYS A 558 8.05 18.94 25.45
CA CYS A 558 8.83 20.01 24.81
C CYS A 558 8.94 21.22 25.76
N ALA A 559 10.08 21.39 26.43
CA ALA A 559 10.28 22.45 27.41
C ALA A 559 10.07 23.88 26.90
N LYS A 560 10.22 24.11 25.59
CA LYS A 560 10.08 25.45 24.99
C LYS A 560 8.66 25.79 24.49
N GLN A 561 7.82 24.79 24.31
CA GLN A 561 6.53 24.96 23.60
C GLN A 561 5.33 24.38 24.37
N MET A 562 5.57 23.57 25.43
CA MET A 562 4.51 23.01 26.24
C MET A 562 4.07 24.04 27.27
N ASP A 563 2.80 24.32 27.30
CA ASP A 563 2.10 25.13 28.31
C ASP A 563 0.89 24.34 28.85
N GLU A 564 0.16 24.94 29.76
CA GLU A 564 -0.99 24.32 30.41
C GLU A 564 -2.10 24.00 29.40
N GLU A 565 -2.49 24.96 28.56
CA GLU A 565 -3.53 24.80 27.56
C GLU A 565 -3.25 23.59 26.64
N LYS A 566 -2.04 23.54 26.07
CA LYS A 566 -1.63 22.44 25.20
C LYS A 566 -1.52 21.09 25.91
N LEU A 567 -1.13 21.11 27.19
CA LEU A 567 -1.08 19.87 27.98
C LEU A 567 -2.49 19.36 28.25
N LEU A 568 -3.42 20.23 28.64
CA LEU A 568 -4.81 19.86 28.89
C LEU A 568 -5.51 19.38 27.61
N GLU A 569 -5.31 20.08 26.49
CA GLU A 569 -5.80 19.62 25.18
C GLU A 569 -5.26 18.23 24.83
N PHE A 570 -3.95 18.02 25.04
CA PHE A 570 -3.34 16.72 24.78
C PHE A 570 -3.85 15.62 25.68
N LEU A 571 -4.17 15.90 26.96
CA LEU A 571 -4.66 14.93 27.93
C LEU A 571 -6.17 14.72 27.89
N HIS A 572 -6.92 15.58 27.22
CA HIS A 572 -8.38 15.42 27.07
C HIS A 572 -8.75 14.00 26.57
N PRO A 573 -9.81 13.33 27.07
CA PRO A 573 -10.88 13.86 27.94
C PRO A 573 -10.62 13.77 29.46
N ALA A 574 -9.41 13.41 29.90
CA ALA A 574 -9.10 13.28 31.30
C ALA A 574 -9.19 14.64 32.02
N LYS A 575 -9.86 14.67 33.17
CA LYS A 575 -10.01 15.88 33.98
C LYS A 575 -8.81 16.05 34.90
N VAL A 576 -7.84 16.85 34.46
CA VAL A 576 -6.67 17.23 35.27
C VAL A 576 -7.08 18.29 36.28
N THR A 577 -6.71 18.12 37.53
CA THR A 577 -7.02 19.06 38.61
C THR A 577 -5.83 19.89 39.05
N HIS A 578 -4.62 19.30 39.01
CA HIS A 578 -3.39 20.01 39.41
C HIS A 578 -2.24 19.63 38.45
N ILE A 579 -1.36 20.59 38.20
CA ILE A 579 -0.14 20.40 37.41
C ILE A 579 1.03 21.01 38.17
N GLN A 580 1.94 20.16 38.63
CA GLN A 580 3.21 20.60 39.19
C GLN A 580 4.31 20.48 38.14
N TRP A 581 4.65 21.61 37.51
CA TRP A 581 5.74 21.70 36.55
C TRP A 581 7.09 21.56 37.26
N LEU A 582 7.96 20.71 36.74
CA LEU A 582 9.32 20.60 37.27
C LEU A 582 10.25 21.58 36.56
N THR A 583 10.76 22.54 37.33
CA THR A 583 11.63 23.61 36.86
C THR A 583 13.00 23.54 37.50
N ASP A 584 13.99 24.10 36.83
CA ASP A 584 15.33 24.28 37.36
C ASP A 584 15.29 25.25 38.55
N ARG A 585 15.92 24.88 39.66
CA ARG A 585 15.89 25.66 40.90
C ARG A 585 16.59 27.02 40.80
N ASN A 586 17.56 27.13 39.90
CA ASN A 586 18.35 28.35 39.74
C ASN A 586 17.80 29.27 38.67
N THR A 587 17.31 28.69 37.57
CA THR A 587 16.87 29.44 36.38
C THR A 587 15.37 29.55 36.24
N GLY A 588 14.60 28.79 37.00
CA GLY A 588 13.14 28.65 36.83
C GLY A 588 12.71 27.95 35.53
N ALA A 589 13.66 27.50 34.71
CA ALA A 589 13.38 26.93 33.41
C ALA A 589 12.69 25.57 33.52
N PHE A 590 11.64 25.35 32.72
CA PHE A 590 10.91 24.07 32.69
C PHE A 590 11.77 22.94 32.09
N TYR A 591 11.85 21.79 32.78
CA TYR A 591 12.63 20.62 32.36
C TYR A 591 11.97 19.74 31.32
N GLY A 592 10.72 19.94 31.01
CA GLY A 592 9.93 19.01 30.19
C GLY A 592 9.37 17.82 30.97
N SER A 593 9.16 17.97 32.29
CA SER A 593 8.56 16.95 33.15
C SER A 593 7.60 17.60 34.14
N ALA A 594 6.49 16.91 34.44
CA ALA A 594 5.51 17.39 35.42
C ALA A 594 4.89 16.24 36.19
N PHE A 595 4.44 16.49 37.41
CA PHE A 595 3.45 15.69 38.09
C PHE A 595 2.07 16.28 37.85
N ILE A 596 1.09 15.44 37.62
CA ILE A 596 -0.31 15.85 37.49
C ILE A 596 -1.18 15.05 38.44
N GLU A 597 -2.25 15.69 38.91
CA GLU A 597 -3.36 15.03 39.62
C GLU A 597 -4.59 15.07 38.71
N VAL A 598 -5.34 13.98 38.64
CA VAL A 598 -6.57 13.88 37.89
C VAL A 598 -7.75 13.56 38.79
N LYS A 599 -8.95 13.88 38.36
CA LYS A 599 -10.15 13.82 39.17
C LYS A 599 -10.52 12.38 39.57
N THR A 600 -10.35 11.41 38.68
CA THR A 600 -10.76 10.02 38.89
C THR A 600 -9.67 9.02 38.47
N ALA A 601 -9.78 7.79 38.95
CA ALA A 601 -8.89 6.68 38.56
C ALA A 601 -9.07 6.33 37.07
N GLU A 602 -10.25 6.54 36.50
CA GLU A 602 -10.57 6.37 35.09
C GLU A 602 -9.88 7.46 34.24
N ASP A 603 -9.88 8.72 34.71
CA ASP A 603 -9.08 9.78 34.10
C ASP A 603 -7.59 9.43 34.07
N ALA A 604 -7.07 8.88 35.18
CA ALA A 604 -5.67 8.44 35.23
C ALA A 604 -5.37 7.32 34.22
N GLY A 605 -6.30 6.38 34.03
CA GLY A 605 -6.22 5.37 32.98
C GLY A 605 -6.18 5.98 31.58
N SER A 606 -6.97 7.03 31.35
CA SER A 606 -7.02 7.79 30.09
C SER A 606 -5.70 8.55 29.85
N VAL A 607 -5.15 9.17 30.88
CA VAL A 607 -3.82 9.80 30.79
C VAL A 607 -2.72 8.77 30.55
N LEU A 608 -2.76 7.61 31.18
CA LEU A 608 -1.75 6.57 30.92
C LEU A 608 -1.85 6.04 29.47
N ALA A 609 -3.01 6.10 28.84
CA ALA A 609 -3.19 5.69 27.45
C ALA A 609 -2.38 6.53 26.47
N VAL A 610 -1.98 7.77 26.82
CA VAL A 610 -1.12 8.59 25.95
C VAL A 610 0.37 8.27 26.08
N ASN A 611 0.75 7.33 26.93
CA ASN A 611 2.16 6.92 27.08
C ASN A 611 2.75 6.48 25.74
N GLY A 612 3.89 7.08 25.37
CA GLY A 612 4.55 6.80 24.10
C GLY A 612 4.00 7.56 22.90
N MET A 613 2.96 8.38 23.04
CA MET A 613 2.48 9.26 21.98
C MET A 613 3.40 10.47 21.77
N THR A 614 3.34 11.08 20.59
CA THR A 614 4.16 12.23 20.24
C THR A 614 3.33 13.51 20.30
N VAL A 615 3.79 14.48 21.10
CA VAL A 615 3.25 15.85 21.15
C VAL A 615 4.40 16.84 20.98
N LEU A 616 4.19 17.90 20.21
CA LEU A 616 5.20 18.93 19.91
C LEU A 616 6.56 18.32 19.46
N GLY A 617 6.49 17.22 18.69
CA GLY A 617 7.67 16.52 18.17
C GLY A 617 8.43 15.64 19.16
N ARG A 618 7.94 15.47 20.40
CA ARG A 618 8.55 14.63 21.44
C ARG A 618 7.63 13.51 21.86
N ARG A 619 8.20 12.32 22.06
CA ARG A 619 7.47 11.14 22.52
C ARG A 619 7.36 11.16 24.05
N ILE A 620 6.16 11.45 24.57
CA ILE A 620 5.91 11.58 26.00
C ILE A 620 5.96 10.19 26.68
N THR A 621 6.50 10.17 27.88
CA THR A 621 6.41 9.02 28.79
C THR A 621 5.50 9.37 29.95
N VAL A 622 4.52 8.50 30.24
CA VAL A 622 3.57 8.64 31.35
C VAL A 622 3.67 7.42 32.26
N LYS A 623 3.64 7.63 33.56
CA LYS A 623 3.64 6.56 34.57
C LYS A 623 2.75 6.94 35.73
N TYR A 624 2.09 5.94 36.34
CA TYR A 624 1.52 6.11 37.70
C TYR A 624 2.61 6.41 38.69
N GLN A 625 2.32 7.28 39.64
CA GLN A 625 3.25 7.68 40.67
C GLN A 625 2.52 7.80 42.02
N LYS A 626 2.73 6.87 42.93
CA LYS A 626 2.21 7.01 44.30
C LYS A 626 2.80 8.25 44.96
N PRO A 627 2.00 9.04 45.68
CA PRO A 627 2.52 10.10 46.53
C PRO A 627 3.51 9.51 47.56
N ASP A 628 4.57 10.22 47.89
CA ASP A 628 5.43 9.90 48.99
C ASP A 628 4.69 10.23 50.30
N GLU A 629 4.67 9.33 51.28
CA GLU A 629 3.99 9.52 52.57
C GLU A 629 4.43 10.80 53.29
N LYS A 630 5.65 11.30 52.99
CA LYS A 630 6.22 12.51 53.57
C LYS A 630 5.95 13.78 52.78
N SER A 631 5.32 13.69 51.60
CA SER A 631 5.04 14.84 50.73
C SER A 631 3.58 15.24 50.75
N VAL A 632 3.30 16.54 50.87
CA VAL A 632 1.93 17.07 50.68
C VAL A 632 1.60 16.98 49.17
N TRP A 633 0.57 16.20 48.84
CA TRP A 633 0.07 16.08 47.49
C TRP A 633 -1.47 16.11 47.46
N PRO A 634 -2.15 16.80 46.53
CA PRO A 634 -1.54 17.74 45.56
C PRO A 634 -0.91 18.97 46.23
N VAL A 635 0.06 19.58 45.52
CA VAL A 635 0.78 20.74 46.05
C VAL A 635 -0.14 21.97 45.93
N PRO A 636 -0.37 22.71 47.04
CA PRO A 636 -1.19 23.93 46.98
C PRO A 636 -0.62 24.95 45.98
N GLY A 637 -1.50 25.62 45.22
CA GLY A 637 -1.11 26.60 44.21
C GLY A 637 -0.69 25.99 42.86
N THR A 638 -0.99 24.69 42.65
CA THR A 638 -0.78 23.99 41.37
C THR A 638 -2.11 23.63 40.69
N GLU A 639 -3.22 24.22 41.13
CA GLU A 639 -4.54 24.02 40.55
C GLU A 639 -4.55 24.48 39.11
N VAL A 640 -5.24 23.71 38.26
CA VAL A 640 -5.44 24.07 36.86
C VAL A 640 -6.40 25.25 36.78
N SER A 641 -6.03 26.25 35.98
CA SER A 641 -6.91 27.40 35.73
C SER A 641 -8.24 26.91 35.18
N SER A 642 -9.31 27.09 35.94
CA SER A 642 -10.66 26.70 35.51
C SER A 642 -11.06 27.53 34.30
N SER A 643 -11.09 26.90 33.12
CA SER A 643 -11.67 27.46 31.90
C SER A 643 -13.18 27.27 31.87
#